data_d513fd6b6cebdb78d49f4158670eb609
#
_entry.id   d513fd6b6cebdb78d49f4158670eb609
#
_cell.length_a   1.000
_cell.length_b   1.000
_cell.length_c   1.000
_cell.angle_alpha   90.00
_cell.angle_beta   90.00
_cell.angle_gamma   90.00
#
_symmetry.space_group_name_H-M   'P 1'
#
loop_
_entity.id
_entity.type
_entity.pdbx_description
1 polymer ?
#
loop_
_entity_poly.entity_id
_entity_poly.type
_entity_poly.pdbx_seq_one_letter_code
_entity_poly.pdbx_strand_id
1 'polypeptide(L)'
;MTQLNSLCLIQARMESKRLPGKALLKLGDHSILEWVISRVQTSQKLSRLVLATTTRSADDPLCDLASALGIEVFRGEEDDVLARFAGAVQKFPADVVVRVCADNPFVSGKEIDILISDFEANPVDYHFNHRPDGTCDYPDGAGAELFSVETLQKLSSSVSDKKMREHLTLAFLTLSSSRIRGVQARPSMSYPYLRFDLDTPDDFDSLTQLVESMNLNVDSTFEEIVSAKISFEIQQKLESLFGLNRSLAGEDNRQTLNGLKDIIDLEIFEIPSGTKVFDWVVPQEWKISQGFIDDANGIRIIDIEDSPLHVASYSQPCNLRCSFDEVSSRIHTHENLSEAIPYRTLYYKADWAFCVNSQQLKKLQSAEQPLHLVIDSEFKNGSMSYAEKVLTGRSSREVLISSYICHPAMANDSLSGVLLTAMLARHLSSKSDRKWTYRIVFVPETIGAIAYLKLNEEKMKLVDFGLQITTVGGQGNFQVKESFDPKHFVNSIVRDVLSSSQKNYETKKFDIHGSDERQYSSPGFRINMTTLAKDIYYTYPQYHTSLDNLDFVNGRQIAETFDLYIKIIEEIEKLKIYERVNPHGEPMLSKHGLYEIFGGSLLPNSNIANLDLVLSVLFMSDGLLPVSEIATTLKVDLKSIEDVCQILVTKNMLREI
;
A
#
# COMPACT_ATOMS: atom_id res chain seq x y z
N MET A 1 -41.07 9.55 7.65
CA MET A 1 -40.74 8.15 8.01
C MET A 1 -40.49 8.13 9.50
N THR A 2 -41.09 7.22 10.26
CA THR A 2 -40.72 7.00 11.67
C THR A 2 -39.28 6.55 11.74
N GLN A 3 -38.49 7.16 12.60
CA GLN A 3 -37.09 6.79 12.79
C GLN A 3 -37.04 5.32 13.22
N LEU A 4 -36.14 4.54 12.63
CA LEU A 4 -35.92 3.14 12.96
C LEU A 4 -35.46 3.02 14.42
N ASN A 5 -36.13 2.20 15.22
CA ASN A 5 -35.76 1.95 16.61
C ASN A 5 -34.63 0.88 16.65
N SER A 6 -33.39 1.31 16.80
CA SER A 6 -32.19 0.47 16.75
C SER A 6 -31.60 0.25 18.13
N LEU A 7 -31.45 -1.02 18.54
CA LEU A 7 -30.81 -1.44 19.79
C LEU A 7 -29.40 -1.96 19.52
N CYS A 8 -28.38 -1.30 20.05
CA CYS A 8 -27.04 -1.86 20.05
C CYS A 8 -26.82 -2.77 21.26
N LEU A 9 -26.38 -4.00 21.01
CA LEU A 9 -25.97 -4.96 22.01
C LEU A 9 -24.46 -5.20 21.94
N ILE A 10 -23.71 -4.68 22.94
CA ILE A 10 -22.30 -5.00 23.10
C ILE A 10 -22.20 -6.36 23.78
N GLN A 11 -21.67 -7.35 23.06
CA GLN A 11 -21.45 -8.69 23.59
C GLN A 11 -20.11 -8.76 24.31
N ALA A 12 -20.12 -9.02 25.61
CA ALA A 12 -18.90 -9.20 26.42
C ALA A 12 -19.05 -10.35 27.42
N ARG A 13 -17.92 -10.99 27.77
CA ARG A 13 -17.78 -11.92 28.93
C ARG A 13 -16.34 -11.92 29.42
N MET A 14 -16.12 -12.19 30.71
CA MET A 14 -14.80 -12.28 31.33
C MET A 14 -14.03 -13.54 30.92
N GLU A 15 -14.74 -14.64 30.72
CA GLU A 15 -14.14 -15.93 30.38
C GLU A 15 -13.89 -16.07 28.89
N SER A 16 -12.76 -15.52 28.42
CA SER A 16 -12.20 -15.82 27.10
C SER A 16 -11.14 -16.92 27.27
N LYS A 17 -11.18 -17.96 26.43
CA LYS A 17 -10.23 -19.08 26.50
C LYS A 17 -8.80 -18.67 26.12
N ARG A 18 -8.65 -17.74 25.17
CA ARG A 18 -7.35 -17.30 24.62
C ARG A 18 -6.74 -16.13 25.40
N LEU A 19 -7.57 -15.21 25.87
CA LEU A 19 -7.15 -14.03 26.63
C LEU A 19 -8.21 -13.73 27.73
N PRO A 20 -8.12 -14.36 28.91
CA PRO A 20 -9.05 -14.14 30.01
C PRO A 20 -9.10 -12.68 30.45
N GLY A 21 -10.29 -12.15 30.72
CA GLY A 21 -10.47 -10.78 31.19
C GLY A 21 -10.21 -9.70 30.14
N LYS A 22 -10.05 -10.04 28.87
CA LYS A 22 -9.64 -9.12 27.80
C LYS A 22 -10.44 -7.81 27.74
N ALA A 23 -11.73 -7.84 28.03
CA ALA A 23 -12.58 -6.65 28.00
C ALA A 23 -12.19 -5.58 29.05
N LEU A 24 -11.49 -5.96 30.13
CA LEU A 24 -11.02 -5.05 31.18
C LEU A 24 -9.52 -4.73 31.09
N LEU A 25 -8.78 -5.34 30.16
CA LEU A 25 -7.39 -4.97 29.90
C LEU A 25 -7.34 -3.50 29.45
N LYS A 26 -6.30 -2.80 29.90
CA LYS A 26 -6.12 -1.38 29.58
C LYS A 26 -5.35 -1.21 28.28
N LEU A 27 -5.95 -0.48 27.37
CA LEU A 27 -5.35 0.00 26.12
C LEU A 27 -5.15 1.51 26.24
N GLY A 28 -3.94 1.94 26.55
CA GLY A 28 -3.69 3.30 27.03
C GLY A 28 -4.38 3.56 28.38
N ASP A 29 -5.09 4.68 28.51
CA ASP A 29 -5.75 5.08 29.76
C ASP A 29 -7.10 4.37 30.01
N HIS A 30 -7.70 3.71 29.00
CA HIS A 30 -9.03 3.12 29.03
C HIS A 30 -8.98 1.60 28.91
N SER A 31 -9.95 0.89 29.52
CA SER A 31 -10.15 -0.53 29.25
C SER A 31 -10.71 -0.74 27.82
N ILE A 32 -10.54 -1.95 27.30
CA ILE A 32 -11.09 -2.34 25.98
C ILE A 32 -12.60 -2.07 25.92
N LEU A 33 -13.35 -2.40 26.99
CA LEU A 33 -14.79 -2.15 27.03
C LEU A 33 -15.12 -0.63 27.04
N GLU A 34 -14.32 0.20 27.73
CA GLU A 34 -14.46 1.66 27.66
C GLU A 34 -14.24 2.18 26.24
N TRP A 35 -13.20 1.69 25.54
CA TRP A 35 -13.00 2.02 24.12
C TRP A 35 -14.25 1.71 23.28
N VAL A 36 -14.75 0.48 23.39
CA VAL A 36 -15.93 0.06 22.61
C VAL A 36 -17.14 0.91 22.93
N ILE A 37 -17.47 1.11 24.22
CA ILE A 37 -18.66 1.88 24.65
C ILE A 37 -18.54 3.33 24.14
N SER A 38 -17.43 4.02 24.41
CA SER A 38 -17.21 5.41 24.02
C SER A 38 -17.38 5.60 22.50
N ARG A 39 -16.81 4.68 21.73
CA ARG A 39 -16.86 4.77 20.27
C ARG A 39 -18.23 4.43 19.69
N VAL A 40 -18.94 3.46 20.24
CA VAL A 40 -20.34 3.15 19.83
C VAL A 40 -21.26 4.32 20.17
N GLN A 41 -21.05 5.01 21.29
CA GLN A 41 -21.84 6.19 21.69
C GLN A 41 -21.70 7.38 20.72
N THR A 42 -20.69 7.40 19.85
CA THR A 42 -20.58 8.45 18.80
C THR A 42 -21.59 8.27 17.65
N SER A 43 -22.27 7.12 17.55
CA SER A 43 -23.32 6.88 16.55
C SER A 43 -24.49 7.83 16.75
N GLN A 44 -24.99 8.40 15.65
CA GLN A 44 -26.14 9.31 15.62
C GLN A 44 -27.47 8.60 15.31
N LYS A 45 -27.41 7.32 14.92
CA LYS A 45 -28.59 6.55 14.50
C LYS A 45 -29.00 5.46 15.50
N LEU A 46 -28.19 5.18 16.51
CA LEU A 46 -28.54 4.23 17.57
C LEU A 46 -29.57 4.87 18.52
N SER A 47 -30.65 4.13 18.80
CA SER A 47 -31.68 4.56 19.75
C SER A 47 -31.33 4.18 21.19
N ARG A 48 -30.62 3.07 21.37
CA ARG A 48 -30.22 2.55 22.69
C ARG A 48 -28.96 1.71 22.61
N LEU A 49 -28.18 1.76 23.68
CA LEU A 49 -26.98 0.94 23.88
C LEU A 49 -27.11 0.11 25.17
N VAL A 50 -26.83 -1.20 25.08
CA VAL A 50 -26.95 -2.14 26.19
C VAL A 50 -25.76 -3.10 26.18
N LEU A 51 -25.16 -3.35 27.33
CA LEU A 51 -24.20 -4.43 27.51
C LEU A 51 -24.94 -5.76 27.67
N ALA A 52 -24.65 -6.74 26.80
CA ALA A 52 -25.20 -8.09 26.84
C ALA A 52 -24.17 -9.09 27.37
N THR A 53 -24.23 -9.42 28.66
CA THR A 53 -23.28 -10.31 29.34
C THR A 53 -23.95 -11.53 29.97
N THR A 54 -23.19 -12.36 30.69
CA THR A 54 -23.73 -13.58 31.28
C THR A 54 -24.26 -13.36 32.72
N THR A 55 -24.95 -14.36 33.27
CA THR A 55 -25.43 -14.34 34.64
C THR A 55 -24.33 -14.73 35.66
N ARG A 56 -23.11 -15.06 35.23
CA ARG A 56 -22.00 -15.46 36.11
C ARG A 56 -21.47 -14.27 36.92
N SER A 57 -21.12 -14.50 38.18
CA SER A 57 -20.49 -13.47 39.02
C SER A 57 -19.13 -13.00 38.49
N ALA A 58 -18.44 -13.81 37.70
CA ALA A 58 -17.21 -13.40 37.00
C ALA A 58 -17.42 -12.16 36.10
N ASP A 59 -18.63 -11.94 35.58
CA ASP A 59 -18.98 -10.81 34.72
C ASP A 59 -19.50 -9.58 35.50
N ASP A 60 -19.57 -9.63 36.86
CA ASP A 60 -20.00 -8.49 37.66
C ASP A 60 -19.14 -7.22 37.40
N PRO A 61 -17.81 -7.32 37.28
CA PRO A 61 -16.98 -6.14 36.96
C PRO A 61 -17.34 -5.46 35.63
N LEU A 62 -17.81 -6.22 34.62
CA LEU A 62 -18.29 -5.66 33.35
C LEU A 62 -19.60 -4.88 33.56
N CYS A 63 -20.50 -5.41 34.41
CA CYS A 63 -21.77 -4.77 34.73
C CYS A 63 -21.53 -3.47 35.52
N ASP A 64 -20.62 -3.49 36.50
CA ASP A 64 -20.24 -2.32 37.29
C ASP A 64 -19.67 -1.21 36.39
N LEU A 65 -18.74 -1.57 35.51
CA LEU A 65 -18.16 -0.62 34.55
C LEU A 65 -19.22 -0.04 33.61
N ALA A 66 -20.06 -0.86 32.99
CA ALA A 66 -21.12 -0.40 32.12
C ALA A 66 -22.08 0.55 32.84
N SER A 67 -22.47 0.21 34.09
CA SER A 67 -23.34 1.04 34.93
C SER A 67 -22.68 2.38 35.28
N ALA A 68 -21.37 2.39 35.58
CA ALA A 68 -20.60 3.62 35.84
C ALA A 68 -20.54 4.53 34.61
N LEU A 69 -20.59 3.95 33.40
CA LEU A 69 -20.63 4.67 32.11
C LEU A 69 -22.06 5.02 31.67
N GLY A 70 -23.07 4.75 32.52
CA GLY A 70 -24.48 5.05 32.22
C GLY A 70 -25.12 4.10 31.19
N ILE A 71 -24.56 2.90 30.99
CA ILE A 71 -25.04 1.92 30.02
C ILE A 71 -25.89 0.87 30.73
N GLU A 72 -27.07 0.59 30.17
CA GLU A 72 -27.94 -0.48 30.66
C GLU A 72 -27.32 -1.86 30.42
N VAL A 73 -27.66 -2.80 31.31
CA VAL A 73 -27.13 -4.17 31.27
C VAL A 73 -28.25 -5.20 31.12
N PHE A 74 -28.01 -6.16 30.25
CA PHE A 74 -28.77 -7.39 30.15
C PHE A 74 -27.88 -8.59 30.48
N ARG A 75 -28.32 -9.47 31.35
CA ARG A 75 -27.62 -10.71 31.71
C ARG A 75 -28.44 -11.92 31.29
N GLY A 76 -27.82 -12.86 30.57
CA GLY A 76 -28.48 -14.05 30.04
C GLY A 76 -27.56 -15.27 30.01
N GLU A 77 -27.96 -16.29 29.26
CA GLU A 77 -27.25 -17.56 29.16
C GLU A 77 -25.83 -17.39 28.64
N GLU A 78 -24.89 -18.18 29.18
CA GLU A 78 -23.47 -18.11 28.85
C GLU A 78 -23.19 -18.68 27.44
N ASP A 79 -23.58 -19.93 27.21
CA ASP A 79 -23.27 -20.69 26.00
C ASP A 79 -24.35 -20.53 24.91
N ASP A 80 -25.39 -19.74 25.18
CA ASP A 80 -26.48 -19.47 24.27
C ASP A 80 -26.63 -17.97 24.00
N VAL A 81 -25.73 -17.44 23.16
CA VAL A 81 -25.73 -16.03 22.75
C VAL A 81 -27.01 -15.67 22.02
N LEU A 82 -27.56 -16.59 21.22
CA LEU A 82 -28.81 -16.38 20.48
C LEU A 82 -29.97 -16.16 21.41
N ALA A 83 -30.11 -16.98 22.47
CA ALA A 83 -31.15 -16.79 23.50
C ALA A 83 -30.89 -15.52 24.33
N ARG A 84 -29.64 -15.18 24.62
CA ARG A 84 -29.29 -13.95 25.34
C ARG A 84 -29.76 -12.73 24.57
N PHE A 85 -29.51 -12.66 23.27
CA PHE A 85 -29.91 -11.54 22.43
C PHE A 85 -31.46 -11.48 22.29
N ALA A 86 -32.13 -12.63 22.10
CA ALA A 86 -33.56 -12.68 22.07
C ALA A 86 -34.22 -12.22 23.40
N GLY A 87 -33.62 -12.59 24.54
CA GLY A 87 -34.05 -12.10 25.86
C GLY A 87 -33.81 -10.61 26.05
N ALA A 88 -32.69 -10.08 25.56
CA ALA A 88 -32.37 -8.65 25.63
C ALA A 88 -33.43 -7.82 24.87
N VAL A 89 -33.88 -8.27 23.70
CA VAL A 89 -34.91 -7.59 22.89
C VAL A 89 -36.28 -7.62 23.55
N GLN A 90 -36.59 -8.67 24.32
CA GLN A 90 -37.82 -8.71 25.09
C GLN A 90 -37.85 -7.65 26.20
N LYS A 91 -36.71 -7.39 26.84
CA LYS A 91 -36.55 -6.35 27.86
C LYS A 91 -36.45 -4.94 27.25
N PHE A 92 -35.79 -4.84 26.11
CA PHE A 92 -35.50 -3.58 25.39
C PHE A 92 -36.09 -3.67 23.96
N PRO A 93 -37.39 -3.38 23.75
CA PRO A 93 -38.00 -3.50 22.43
C PRO A 93 -37.34 -2.61 21.38
N ALA A 94 -37.11 -3.18 20.19
CA ALA A 94 -36.52 -2.50 19.03
C ALA A 94 -37.04 -3.11 17.72
N ASP A 95 -36.77 -2.45 16.59
CA ASP A 95 -37.05 -2.97 15.25
C ASP A 95 -35.87 -3.80 14.74
N VAL A 96 -34.66 -3.32 15.04
CA VAL A 96 -33.40 -3.95 14.64
C VAL A 96 -32.42 -4.01 15.80
N VAL A 97 -31.53 -4.98 15.73
CA VAL A 97 -30.39 -5.12 16.64
C VAL A 97 -29.08 -4.87 15.89
N VAL A 98 -28.24 -4.01 16.45
CA VAL A 98 -26.84 -3.85 16.05
C VAL A 98 -25.99 -4.62 17.04
N ARG A 99 -25.23 -5.62 16.59
CA ARG A 99 -24.30 -6.39 17.41
C ARG A 99 -22.89 -5.85 17.27
N VAL A 100 -22.26 -5.58 18.40
CA VAL A 100 -20.84 -5.21 18.51
C VAL A 100 -20.17 -6.19 19.49
N CYS A 101 -18.98 -6.68 19.15
CA CYS A 101 -18.17 -7.50 20.05
C CYS A 101 -17.25 -6.61 20.88
N ALA A 102 -17.13 -6.91 22.18
CA ALA A 102 -16.28 -6.14 23.10
C ALA A 102 -14.77 -6.36 22.90
N ASP A 103 -14.37 -7.17 21.93
CA ASP A 103 -12.98 -7.36 21.50
C ASP A 103 -12.58 -6.52 20.29
N ASN A 104 -13.45 -5.61 19.85
CA ASN A 104 -13.24 -4.68 18.75
C ASN A 104 -13.07 -3.24 19.27
N PRO A 105 -11.91 -2.88 19.90
CA PRO A 105 -11.75 -1.58 20.56
C PRO A 105 -11.92 -0.40 19.63
N PHE A 106 -11.68 -0.58 18.34
CA PHE A 106 -11.72 0.49 17.35
C PHE A 106 -13.01 0.51 16.52
N VAL A 107 -14.06 -0.18 16.94
CA VAL A 107 -15.37 -0.07 16.30
C VAL A 107 -15.77 1.40 16.07
N SER A 108 -16.40 1.71 14.96
CA SER A 108 -16.75 3.08 14.59
C SER A 108 -18.25 3.35 14.61
N GLY A 109 -18.69 4.32 15.42
CA GLY A 109 -20.09 4.77 15.43
C GLY A 109 -20.55 5.31 14.06
N LYS A 110 -19.65 5.97 13.32
CA LYS A 110 -19.92 6.43 11.95
C LYS A 110 -20.16 5.26 10.98
N GLU A 111 -19.40 4.18 11.10
CA GLU A 111 -19.60 3.00 10.25
C GLU A 111 -20.87 2.22 10.67
N ILE A 112 -21.27 2.27 11.94
CA ILE A 112 -22.58 1.78 12.41
C ILE A 112 -23.70 2.61 11.77
N ASP A 113 -23.59 3.94 11.70
CA ASP A 113 -24.58 4.81 11.06
C ASP A 113 -24.71 4.52 9.55
N ILE A 114 -23.61 4.22 8.87
CA ILE A 114 -23.62 3.79 7.46
C ILE A 114 -24.34 2.45 7.33
N LEU A 115 -24.09 1.49 8.21
CA LEU A 115 -24.75 0.19 8.22
C LEU A 115 -26.27 0.32 8.41
N ILE A 116 -26.71 1.16 9.37
CA ILE A 116 -28.13 1.43 9.60
C ILE A 116 -28.75 2.13 8.38
N SER A 117 -28.04 3.09 7.77
CA SER A 117 -28.53 3.81 6.59
C SER A 117 -28.69 2.90 5.38
N ASP A 118 -27.76 1.96 5.16
CA ASP A 118 -27.87 0.98 4.08
C ASP A 118 -29.04 0.02 4.33
N PHE A 119 -29.27 -0.38 5.59
CA PHE A 119 -30.44 -1.19 5.95
C PHE A 119 -31.76 -0.44 5.68
N GLU A 120 -31.87 0.84 6.02
CA GLU A 120 -33.04 1.67 5.74
C GLU A 120 -33.33 1.75 4.23
N ALA A 121 -32.29 1.81 3.40
CA ALA A 121 -32.42 1.88 1.95
C ALA A 121 -32.66 0.50 1.28
N ASN A 122 -32.08 -0.56 1.83
CA ASN A 122 -32.03 -1.90 1.25
C ASN A 122 -32.33 -2.97 2.33
N PRO A 123 -33.54 -3.01 2.92
CA PRO A 123 -33.80 -3.88 4.05
C PRO A 123 -33.73 -5.37 3.66
N VAL A 124 -32.88 -6.10 4.38
CA VAL A 124 -32.77 -7.57 4.35
C VAL A 124 -32.62 -8.09 5.78
N ASP A 125 -32.59 -9.39 5.99
CA ASP A 125 -32.62 -9.97 7.34
C ASP A 125 -31.31 -9.79 8.12
N TYR A 126 -30.19 -9.77 7.44
CA TYR A 126 -28.84 -9.68 8.01
C TYR A 126 -27.93 -8.78 7.19
N HIS A 127 -27.44 -7.71 7.82
CA HIS A 127 -26.46 -6.77 7.27
C HIS A 127 -25.18 -6.81 8.08
N PHE A 128 -24.04 -6.51 7.44
CA PHE A 128 -22.78 -6.36 8.12
C PHE A 128 -21.83 -5.44 7.35
N ASN A 129 -20.95 -4.78 8.06
CA ASN A 129 -19.79 -4.03 7.56
C ASN A 129 -18.49 -4.46 8.27
N HIS A 130 -18.34 -5.75 8.45
CA HIS A 130 -17.11 -6.43 8.85
C HIS A 130 -16.93 -7.68 7.96
N ARG A 131 -16.16 -8.68 8.34
CA ARG A 131 -15.80 -9.79 7.44
C ARG A 131 -16.23 -11.18 7.89
N PRO A 132 -17.53 -11.43 8.18
CA PRO A 132 -17.96 -12.75 8.66
C PRO A 132 -17.86 -13.85 7.59
N ASP A 133 -17.90 -13.48 6.30
CA ASP A 133 -17.85 -14.38 5.15
C ASP A 133 -16.77 -14.00 4.12
N GLY A 134 -16.01 -12.94 4.39
CA GLY A 134 -14.97 -12.42 3.49
C GLY A 134 -15.46 -11.59 2.31
N THR A 135 -16.75 -11.31 2.20
CA THR A 135 -17.34 -10.56 1.07
C THR A 135 -17.23 -9.06 1.20
N CYS A 136 -17.04 -8.54 2.43
CA CYS A 136 -16.78 -7.11 2.67
C CYS A 136 -15.30 -6.79 2.61
N ASP A 137 -15.00 -5.55 2.27
CA ASP A 137 -13.65 -5.00 2.16
C ASP A 137 -13.26 -4.06 3.32
N TYR A 138 -14.04 -4.05 4.39
CA TYR A 138 -13.69 -3.37 5.65
C TYR A 138 -12.50 -4.05 6.35
N PRO A 139 -11.70 -3.29 7.13
CA PRO A 139 -10.80 -3.86 8.13
C PRO A 139 -11.55 -4.71 9.15
N ASP A 140 -10.92 -5.79 9.63
CA ASP A 140 -11.51 -6.60 10.69
C ASP A 140 -11.50 -5.84 12.03
N GLY A 141 -12.55 -5.97 12.84
CA GLY A 141 -12.71 -5.26 14.10
C GLY A 141 -13.23 -3.81 13.99
N ALA A 142 -13.61 -3.36 12.79
CA ALA A 142 -14.06 -1.98 12.53
C ALA A 142 -15.57 -1.78 12.60
N GLY A 143 -16.31 -2.79 12.19
CA GLY A 143 -17.75 -2.70 11.93
C GLY A 143 -18.62 -3.44 12.93
N ALA A 144 -19.86 -3.67 12.51
CA ALA A 144 -20.90 -4.31 13.29
C ALA A 144 -21.75 -5.24 12.42
N GLU A 145 -22.61 -6.02 13.06
CA GLU A 145 -23.67 -6.78 12.43
C GLU A 145 -25.03 -6.11 12.75
N LEU A 146 -25.95 -6.12 11.79
CA LEU A 146 -27.31 -5.63 11.97
C LEU A 146 -28.32 -6.65 11.47
N PHE A 147 -29.34 -6.93 12.25
CA PHE A 147 -30.41 -7.85 11.88
C PHE A 147 -31.76 -7.46 12.48
N SER A 148 -32.83 -7.85 11.80
CA SER A 148 -34.17 -7.58 12.29
C SER A 148 -34.49 -8.41 13.54
N VAL A 149 -35.26 -7.83 14.45
CA VAL A 149 -35.76 -8.53 15.66
C VAL A 149 -36.59 -9.76 15.28
N GLU A 150 -37.38 -9.66 14.21
CA GLU A 150 -38.18 -10.78 13.71
C GLU A 150 -37.30 -11.98 13.33
N THR A 151 -36.24 -11.73 12.58
CA THR A 151 -35.28 -12.79 12.18
C THR A 151 -34.56 -13.37 13.37
N LEU A 152 -34.10 -12.54 14.33
CA LEU A 152 -33.48 -12.99 15.57
C LEU A 152 -34.40 -13.93 16.35
N GLN A 153 -35.67 -13.57 16.55
CA GLN A 153 -36.65 -14.38 17.27
C GLN A 153 -36.93 -15.71 16.56
N LYS A 154 -37.06 -15.67 15.22
CA LYS A 154 -37.25 -16.86 14.39
C LYS A 154 -36.07 -17.83 14.52
N LEU A 155 -34.84 -17.34 14.39
CA LEU A 155 -33.64 -18.16 14.54
C LEU A 155 -33.51 -18.71 15.96
N SER A 156 -33.77 -17.89 16.99
CA SER A 156 -33.73 -18.31 18.38
C SER A 156 -34.68 -19.46 18.70
N SER A 157 -35.83 -19.52 18.04
CA SER A 157 -36.84 -20.58 18.22
C SER A 157 -36.59 -21.83 17.34
N SER A 158 -35.87 -21.69 16.21
CA SER A 158 -35.71 -22.77 15.22
C SER A 158 -34.35 -23.43 15.22
N VAL A 159 -33.28 -22.72 15.59
CA VAL A 159 -31.91 -23.23 15.61
C VAL A 159 -31.65 -24.06 16.87
N SER A 160 -31.33 -25.33 16.70
CA SER A 160 -31.01 -26.25 17.80
C SER A 160 -29.49 -26.55 17.92
N ASP A 161 -28.70 -26.27 16.90
CA ASP A 161 -27.26 -26.52 16.88
C ASP A 161 -26.55 -25.61 17.90
N LYS A 162 -25.83 -26.23 18.84
CA LYS A 162 -25.17 -25.51 19.95
C LYS A 162 -24.10 -24.53 19.46
N LYS A 163 -23.35 -24.88 18.41
CA LYS A 163 -22.32 -24.01 17.85
C LYS A 163 -22.92 -22.75 17.21
N MET A 164 -24.03 -22.91 16.51
CA MET A 164 -24.77 -21.77 15.93
C MET A 164 -25.41 -20.91 17.01
N ARG A 165 -25.84 -21.49 18.14
CA ARG A 165 -26.39 -20.72 19.25
C ARG A 165 -25.33 -19.94 20.03
N GLU A 166 -24.12 -20.48 20.17
CA GLU A 166 -22.95 -19.80 20.76
C GLU A 166 -22.37 -18.75 19.80
N HIS A 167 -22.22 -19.08 18.52
CA HIS A 167 -21.68 -18.20 17.50
C HIS A 167 -22.80 -17.64 16.60
N LEU A 168 -23.47 -16.60 17.08
CA LEU A 168 -24.69 -16.01 16.50
C LEU A 168 -24.55 -15.73 15.00
N THR A 169 -23.42 -15.20 14.54
CA THR A 169 -23.12 -14.96 13.12
C THR A 169 -23.34 -16.21 12.26
N LEU A 170 -22.94 -17.41 12.73
CA LEU A 170 -23.11 -18.66 11.98
C LEU A 170 -24.59 -18.99 11.74
N ALA A 171 -25.48 -18.63 12.68
CA ALA A 171 -26.92 -18.83 12.49
C ALA A 171 -27.47 -17.93 11.38
N PHE A 172 -27.04 -16.68 11.32
CA PHE A 172 -27.45 -15.74 10.27
C PHE A 172 -26.88 -16.11 8.89
N LEU A 173 -25.68 -16.66 8.82
CA LEU A 173 -25.07 -17.11 7.55
C LEU A 173 -25.77 -18.36 6.96
N THR A 174 -26.69 -19.01 7.69
CA THR A 174 -27.54 -20.06 7.10
C THR A 174 -28.73 -19.53 6.26
N LEU A 175 -28.96 -18.23 6.32
CA LEU A 175 -30.00 -17.59 5.48
C LEU A 175 -29.61 -17.64 4.00
N SER A 176 -30.62 -17.55 3.12
CA SER A 176 -30.32 -17.44 1.68
C SER A 176 -29.53 -16.15 1.37
N SER A 177 -28.70 -16.17 0.34
CA SER A 177 -27.88 -15.02 -0.06
C SER A 177 -28.70 -13.76 -0.35
N SER A 178 -29.97 -13.89 -0.82
CA SER A 178 -30.89 -12.75 -1.03
C SER A 178 -31.34 -12.08 0.26
N ARG A 179 -31.09 -12.69 1.42
CA ARG A 179 -31.43 -12.19 2.75
C ARG A 179 -30.24 -11.69 3.55
N ILE A 180 -29.06 -11.70 2.93
CA ILE A 180 -27.77 -11.30 3.53
C ILE A 180 -27.18 -10.19 2.67
N ARG A 181 -26.67 -9.13 3.31
CA ARG A 181 -26.01 -8.03 2.63
C ARG A 181 -24.77 -7.55 3.37
N GLY A 182 -23.62 -7.67 2.72
CA GLY A 182 -22.39 -7.00 3.12
C GLY A 182 -22.34 -5.59 2.54
N VAL A 183 -22.11 -4.60 3.40
CA VAL A 183 -21.91 -3.21 3.00
C VAL A 183 -20.45 -3.02 2.65
N GLN A 184 -20.17 -2.50 1.46
CA GLN A 184 -18.79 -2.23 1.03
C GLN A 184 -18.25 -0.97 1.69
N ALA A 185 -16.96 -1.00 2.01
CA ALA A 185 -16.28 0.15 2.59
C ALA A 185 -16.13 1.29 1.56
N ARG A 186 -16.12 2.51 2.07
CA ARG A 186 -15.65 3.65 1.27
C ARG A 186 -14.20 3.42 0.85
N PRO A 187 -13.72 3.97 -0.28
CA PRO A 187 -12.33 3.77 -0.72
C PRO A 187 -11.28 4.01 0.37
N SER A 188 -11.46 5.08 1.17
CA SER A 188 -10.60 5.42 2.30
C SER A 188 -10.63 4.42 3.46
N MET A 189 -11.53 3.44 3.46
CA MET A 189 -11.72 2.42 4.49
C MET A 189 -11.60 1.00 3.94
N SER A 190 -11.28 0.84 2.67
CA SER A 190 -11.23 -0.45 1.99
C SER A 190 -9.87 -1.13 2.16
N TYR A 191 -9.60 -1.59 3.40
CA TYR A 191 -8.36 -2.25 3.80
C TYR A 191 -8.63 -3.62 4.44
N PRO A 192 -9.14 -4.61 3.67
CA PRO A 192 -9.59 -5.90 4.21
C PRO A 192 -8.47 -6.76 4.81
N TYR A 193 -7.23 -6.37 4.65
CA TYR A 193 -6.05 -7.02 5.21
C TYR A 193 -5.63 -6.46 6.59
N LEU A 194 -6.23 -5.35 7.03
CA LEU A 194 -5.98 -4.81 8.36
C LEU A 194 -6.86 -5.51 9.39
N ARG A 195 -6.29 -5.76 10.58
CA ARG A 195 -6.98 -6.36 11.71
C ARG A 195 -6.81 -5.50 12.95
N PHE A 196 -7.91 -5.35 13.67
CA PHE A 196 -8.02 -4.59 14.91
C PHE A 196 -8.75 -5.37 16.02
N ASP A 197 -9.12 -6.60 15.75
CA ASP A 197 -9.75 -7.49 16.74
C ASP A 197 -8.71 -8.01 17.75
N LEU A 198 -9.15 -8.17 19.00
CA LEU A 198 -8.32 -8.59 20.11
C LEU A 198 -8.67 -10.02 20.53
N ASP A 199 -7.82 -11.00 20.20
CA ASP A 199 -8.07 -12.39 20.50
C ASP A 199 -6.99 -13.07 21.32
N THR A 200 -5.74 -12.67 21.17
CA THR A 200 -4.55 -13.27 21.77
C THR A 200 -3.73 -12.23 22.54
N PRO A 201 -2.79 -12.66 23.43
CA PRO A 201 -1.83 -11.74 24.03
C PRO A 201 -1.02 -10.94 22.99
N ASP A 202 -0.61 -11.56 21.89
CA ASP A 202 0.16 -10.89 20.83
C ASP A 202 -0.65 -9.78 20.16
N ASP A 203 -1.97 -10.00 19.95
CA ASP A 203 -2.87 -8.94 19.45
C ASP A 203 -2.91 -7.77 20.44
N PHE A 204 -3.00 -8.06 21.75
CA PHE A 204 -3.03 -7.03 22.78
C PHE A 204 -1.74 -6.21 22.81
N ASP A 205 -0.59 -6.87 22.76
CA ASP A 205 0.72 -6.21 22.74
C ASP A 205 0.87 -5.33 21.48
N SER A 206 0.45 -5.85 20.33
CA SER A 206 0.48 -5.09 19.04
C SER A 206 -0.42 -3.86 19.09
N LEU A 207 -1.67 -3.98 19.60
CA LEU A 207 -2.58 -2.84 19.70
C LEU A 207 -2.10 -1.83 20.75
N THR A 208 -1.49 -2.28 21.86
CA THR A 208 -0.90 -1.41 22.87
C THR A 208 0.24 -0.58 22.27
N GLN A 209 1.17 -1.22 21.56
CA GLN A 209 2.25 -0.52 20.86
C GLN A 209 1.71 0.47 19.83
N LEU A 210 0.68 0.10 19.08
CA LEU A 210 0.04 1.00 18.11
C LEU A 210 -0.52 2.24 18.80
N VAL A 211 -1.30 2.06 19.88
CA VAL A 211 -1.95 3.17 20.61
C VAL A 211 -0.90 4.10 21.21
N GLU A 212 0.12 3.56 21.86
CA GLU A 212 1.18 4.32 22.51
C GLU A 212 2.06 5.06 21.49
N SER A 213 2.59 4.35 20.48
CA SER A 213 3.52 4.94 19.51
C SER A 213 2.87 5.97 18.59
N MET A 214 1.58 5.79 18.30
CA MET A 214 0.83 6.69 17.43
C MET A 214 -0.01 7.72 18.17
N ASN A 215 0.03 7.69 19.54
CA ASN A 215 -0.71 8.59 20.42
C ASN A 215 -2.21 8.59 20.13
N LEU A 216 -2.80 7.40 19.97
CA LEU A 216 -4.23 7.22 19.76
C LEU A 216 -4.99 7.26 21.09
N ASN A 217 -6.23 7.72 21.02
CA ASN A 217 -7.15 7.75 22.18
C ASN A 217 -8.58 7.42 21.73
N VAL A 218 -9.51 7.35 22.66
CA VAL A 218 -10.91 6.97 22.41
C VAL A 218 -11.64 7.88 21.42
N ASP A 219 -11.21 9.13 21.28
CA ASP A 219 -11.78 10.13 20.38
C ASP A 219 -11.16 10.09 18.99
N SER A 220 -10.05 9.36 18.80
CA SER A 220 -9.42 9.22 17.48
C SER A 220 -10.42 8.66 16.47
N THR A 221 -10.56 9.31 15.33
CA THR A 221 -11.43 8.83 14.25
C THR A 221 -10.96 7.48 13.73
N PHE A 222 -11.84 6.73 13.10
CA PHE A 222 -11.44 5.43 12.55
C PHE A 222 -10.46 5.60 11.38
N GLU A 223 -10.61 6.67 10.60
CA GLU A 223 -9.68 7.06 9.55
C GLU A 223 -8.26 7.31 10.09
N GLU A 224 -8.14 8.02 11.23
CA GLU A 224 -6.86 8.21 11.91
C GLU A 224 -6.27 6.90 12.41
N ILE A 225 -7.08 6.00 12.95
CA ILE A 225 -6.64 4.68 13.43
C ILE A 225 -6.11 3.82 12.27
N VAL A 226 -6.80 3.80 11.12
CA VAL A 226 -6.35 3.09 9.92
C VAL A 226 -5.03 3.66 9.40
N SER A 227 -4.93 4.98 9.29
CA SER A 227 -3.69 5.65 8.88
C SER A 227 -2.54 5.39 9.85
N ALA A 228 -2.82 5.40 11.16
CA ALA A 228 -1.85 5.06 12.21
C ALA A 228 -1.37 3.62 12.09
N LYS A 229 -2.27 2.65 11.86
CA LYS A 229 -1.90 1.24 11.67
C LYS A 229 -1.00 1.03 10.47
N ILE A 230 -1.32 1.64 9.34
CA ILE A 230 -0.49 1.59 8.12
C ILE A 230 0.89 2.21 8.40
N SER A 231 0.92 3.39 9.02
CA SER A 231 2.15 4.08 9.39
C SER A 231 3.02 3.24 10.34
N PHE A 232 2.41 2.60 11.32
CA PHE A 232 3.08 1.74 12.29
C PHE A 232 3.68 0.49 11.64
N GLU A 233 2.93 -0.21 10.77
CA GLU A 233 3.43 -1.38 10.05
C GLU A 233 4.61 -1.02 9.13
N ILE A 234 4.53 0.11 8.45
CA ILE A 234 5.64 0.62 7.62
C ILE A 234 6.85 0.94 8.49
N GLN A 235 6.67 1.60 9.65
CA GLN A 235 7.75 1.94 10.56
C GLN A 235 8.48 0.70 11.06
N GLN A 236 7.77 -0.32 11.51
CA GLN A 236 8.37 -1.56 11.96
C GLN A 236 9.22 -2.24 10.86
N LYS A 237 8.72 -2.25 9.62
CA LYS A 237 9.46 -2.81 8.49
C LYS A 237 10.64 -1.94 8.08
N LEU A 238 10.50 -0.62 8.13
CA LEU A 238 11.59 0.31 7.88
C LEU A 238 12.76 0.07 8.84
N GLU A 239 12.47 -0.03 10.14
CA GLU A 239 13.47 -0.31 11.18
C GLU A 239 14.14 -1.67 11.00
N SER A 240 13.37 -2.70 10.67
CA SER A 240 13.89 -4.06 10.53
C SER A 240 14.80 -4.26 9.30
N LEU A 241 14.61 -3.47 8.25
CA LEU A 241 15.33 -3.62 6.99
C LEU A 241 16.39 -2.54 6.74
N PHE A 242 16.38 -1.45 7.52
CA PHE A 242 17.26 -0.29 7.28
C PHE A 242 18.75 -0.66 7.31
N GLY A 243 19.19 -1.40 8.34
CA GLY A 243 20.62 -1.70 8.58
C GLY A 243 21.26 -2.68 7.58
N LEU A 244 20.51 -3.26 6.64
CA LEU A 244 21.05 -4.22 5.68
C LEU A 244 22.02 -3.55 4.70
N ASN A 245 23.17 -4.18 4.49
CA ASN A 245 24.22 -3.71 3.58
C ASN A 245 23.93 -4.18 2.12
N ARG A 246 22.82 -3.69 1.57
CA ARG A 246 22.39 -4.02 0.21
C ARG A 246 23.40 -3.54 -0.83
N SER A 247 23.48 -4.25 -1.94
CA SER A 247 24.33 -3.93 -3.08
C SER A 247 23.72 -4.46 -4.38
N LEU A 248 24.46 -4.57 -5.48
CA LEU A 248 23.90 -5.13 -6.74
C LEU A 248 23.54 -6.62 -6.62
N ALA A 249 24.38 -7.41 -5.94
CA ALA A 249 24.15 -8.83 -5.70
C ALA A 249 24.76 -9.25 -4.36
N GLY A 250 23.97 -9.93 -3.53
CA GLY A 250 24.40 -10.38 -2.22
C GLY A 250 23.25 -10.84 -1.32
N GLU A 251 23.62 -11.35 -0.15
CA GLU A 251 22.67 -11.94 0.79
C GLU A 251 21.67 -10.91 1.35
N ASP A 252 22.10 -9.66 1.60
CA ASP A 252 21.25 -8.62 2.18
C ASP A 252 20.12 -8.17 1.23
N ASN A 253 20.32 -8.32 -0.09
CA ASN A 253 19.25 -8.18 -1.06
C ASN A 253 18.20 -9.28 -0.90
N ARG A 254 18.63 -10.55 -0.71
CA ARG A 254 17.72 -11.68 -0.45
C ARG A 254 16.97 -11.51 0.85
N GLN A 255 17.66 -11.06 1.92
CA GLN A 255 17.02 -10.77 3.21
C GLN A 255 15.98 -9.66 3.07
N THR A 256 16.28 -8.60 2.31
CA THR A 256 15.30 -7.55 2.01
C THR A 256 14.07 -8.13 1.32
N LEU A 257 14.23 -8.89 0.23
CA LEU A 257 13.12 -9.50 -0.49
C LEU A 257 12.32 -10.51 0.36
N ASN A 258 13.00 -11.30 1.19
CA ASN A 258 12.34 -12.22 2.12
C ASN A 258 11.57 -11.46 3.22
N GLY A 259 12.12 -10.34 3.73
CA GLY A 259 11.43 -9.49 4.70
C GLY A 259 10.16 -8.84 4.16
N LEU A 260 10.04 -8.68 2.84
CA LEU A 260 8.80 -8.20 2.20
C LEU A 260 7.73 -9.28 2.10
N LYS A 261 8.07 -10.58 2.20
CA LYS A 261 7.09 -11.69 2.13
C LYS A 261 6.05 -11.68 3.24
N ASP A 262 6.35 -11.02 4.36
CA ASP A 262 5.36 -10.82 5.42
C ASP A 262 4.26 -9.83 5.00
N ILE A 263 4.55 -8.95 4.03
CA ILE A 263 3.61 -7.95 3.51
C ILE A 263 2.84 -8.52 2.31
N ILE A 264 3.56 -9.15 1.38
CA ILE A 264 3.03 -9.65 0.11
C ILE A 264 3.76 -10.92 -0.32
N ASP A 265 3.01 -11.91 -0.81
CA ASP A 265 3.57 -13.13 -1.38
C ASP A 265 4.31 -12.81 -2.69
N LEU A 266 5.65 -12.80 -2.64
CA LEU A 266 6.57 -12.49 -3.73
C LEU A 266 7.23 -13.75 -4.27
N GLU A 267 7.35 -13.83 -5.58
CA GLU A 267 8.20 -14.80 -6.27
C GLU A 267 9.61 -14.18 -6.43
N ILE A 268 10.62 -14.85 -5.85
CA ILE A 268 12.02 -14.41 -5.91
C ILE A 268 12.74 -15.21 -6.98
N PHE A 269 13.46 -14.51 -7.85
CA PHE A 269 14.24 -15.06 -8.94
C PHE A 269 15.72 -14.73 -8.76
N GLU A 270 16.56 -15.65 -9.25
CA GLU A 270 18.01 -15.55 -9.16
C GLU A 270 18.64 -15.60 -10.56
N ILE A 271 19.41 -14.58 -10.91
CA ILE A 271 20.12 -14.50 -12.19
C ILE A 271 21.60 -14.80 -11.95
N PRO A 272 22.16 -15.91 -12.48
CA PRO A 272 23.53 -16.30 -12.22
C PRO A 272 24.55 -15.21 -12.63
N SER A 273 25.58 -15.02 -11.81
CA SER A 273 26.74 -14.18 -12.13
C SER A 273 27.35 -14.59 -13.48
N GLY A 274 27.76 -13.62 -14.30
CA GLY A 274 28.29 -13.85 -15.63
C GLY A 274 27.23 -13.98 -16.73
N THR A 275 25.91 -13.97 -16.40
CA THR A 275 24.84 -13.95 -17.39
C THR A 275 24.90 -12.67 -18.21
N LYS A 276 24.91 -12.79 -19.54
CA LYS A 276 24.87 -11.66 -20.46
C LYS A 276 23.44 -11.13 -20.61
N VAL A 277 23.25 -9.85 -20.39
CA VAL A 277 21.96 -9.15 -20.47
C VAL A 277 22.14 -7.89 -21.32
N PHE A 278 21.79 -7.98 -22.62
CA PHE A 278 22.15 -7.01 -23.64
C PHE A 278 23.67 -6.75 -23.67
N ASP A 279 24.12 -5.53 -23.42
CA ASP A 279 25.54 -5.15 -23.38
C ASP A 279 26.20 -5.31 -22.00
N TRP A 280 25.42 -5.75 -21.01
CA TRP A 280 25.85 -5.89 -19.62
C TRP A 280 26.10 -7.36 -19.23
N VAL A 281 26.81 -7.51 -18.12
CA VAL A 281 27.03 -8.83 -17.49
C VAL A 281 26.63 -8.76 -16.03
N VAL A 282 25.83 -9.72 -15.57
CA VAL A 282 25.42 -9.82 -14.16
C VAL A 282 26.67 -9.98 -13.28
N PRO A 283 26.86 -9.12 -12.25
CA PRO A 283 28.06 -9.10 -11.43
C PRO A 283 28.17 -10.31 -10.53
N GLN A 284 29.35 -10.54 -9.97
CA GLN A 284 29.55 -11.47 -8.86
C GLN A 284 28.85 -10.94 -7.60
N GLU A 285 28.44 -11.84 -6.73
CA GLU A 285 28.02 -11.46 -5.39
C GLU A 285 29.19 -10.86 -4.63
N TRP A 286 28.91 -9.78 -3.91
CA TRP A 286 29.85 -9.14 -3.01
C TRP A 286 29.40 -9.34 -1.57
N LYS A 287 30.32 -9.79 -0.73
CA LYS A 287 30.15 -9.92 0.71
C LYS A 287 31.28 -9.20 1.42
N ILE A 288 30.98 -8.50 2.48
CA ILE A 288 31.96 -7.91 3.38
C ILE A 288 31.75 -8.46 4.79
N SER A 289 32.84 -8.89 5.43
CA SER A 289 32.85 -9.42 6.79
C SER A 289 33.38 -8.41 7.79
N GLN A 290 34.37 -7.60 7.38
CA GLN A 290 34.98 -6.55 8.21
C GLN A 290 35.40 -5.38 7.32
N GLY A 291 35.32 -4.17 7.88
CA GLY A 291 35.82 -2.97 7.24
C GLY A 291 36.20 -1.96 8.31
N PHE A 292 37.53 -1.70 8.52
CA PHE A 292 37.92 -0.82 9.60
C PHE A 292 39.25 -0.11 9.34
N ILE A 293 39.49 0.95 10.12
CA ILE A 293 40.77 1.65 10.18
C ILE A 293 41.16 1.84 11.65
N ASP A 294 42.33 1.29 12.04
CA ASP A 294 42.97 1.47 13.34
C ASP A 294 44.18 2.39 13.22
N ASP A 295 44.54 3.08 14.31
CA ASP A 295 45.81 3.78 14.43
C ASP A 295 46.96 2.82 14.75
N ALA A 296 48.20 3.34 14.88
CA ALA A 296 49.40 2.56 15.20
C ALA A 296 49.29 1.85 16.58
N ASN A 297 48.46 2.35 17.49
CA ASN A 297 48.24 1.80 18.83
C ASN A 297 47.10 0.75 18.86
N GLY A 298 46.44 0.52 17.72
CA GLY A 298 45.31 -0.39 17.61
C GLY A 298 44.00 0.23 18.07
N ILE A 299 43.91 1.57 18.14
CA ILE A 299 42.68 2.27 18.48
C ILE A 299 41.78 2.35 17.21
N ARG A 300 40.59 1.78 17.28
CA ARG A 300 39.59 1.80 16.20
C ARG A 300 39.11 3.22 15.95
N ILE A 301 39.28 3.73 14.72
CA ILE A 301 38.80 5.06 14.29
C ILE A 301 37.57 4.93 13.39
N ILE A 302 37.54 3.95 12.51
CA ILE A 302 36.45 3.65 11.58
C ILE A 302 36.08 2.18 11.71
N ASP A 303 34.77 1.89 11.76
CA ASP A 303 34.26 0.53 11.72
C ASP A 303 32.98 0.45 10.87
N ILE A 304 32.89 -0.56 10.01
CA ILE A 304 31.68 -0.82 9.20
C ILE A 304 30.47 -1.19 10.07
N GLU A 305 30.70 -1.67 11.29
CA GLU A 305 29.62 -1.97 12.24
C GLU A 305 28.88 -0.69 12.69
N ASP A 306 29.56 0.47 12.68
CA ASP A 306 28.94 1.77 12.99
C ASP A 306 28.07 2.26 11.82
N SER A 307 28.48 1.99 10.58
CA SER A 307 27.73 2.30 9.37
C SER A 307 28.23 1.49 8.17
N PRO A 308 27.37 0.78 7.44
CA PRO A 308 27.78 0.08 6.22
C PRO A 308 28.32 1.03 5.15
N LEU A 309 28.03 2.33 5.22
CA LEU A 309 28.54 3.33 4.28
C LEU A 309 30.03 3.63 4.46
N HIS A 310 30.66 3.19 5.56
CA HIS A 310 32.10 3.39 5.77
C HIS A 310 32.98 2.70 4.74
N VAL A 311 32.48 1.66 4.07
CA VAL A 311 33.20 1.02 2.96
C VAL A 311 32.37 1.21 1.69
N ALA A 312 33.02 1.73 0.63
CA ALA A 312 32.36 1.86 -0.67
C ALA A 312 31.89 0.49 -1.18
N SER A 313 30.65 0.40 -1.62
CA SER A 313 30.08 -0.86 -2.11
C SER A 313 30.92 -1.46 -3.24
N TYR A 314 31.10 -2.77 -3.23
CA TYR A 314 31.97 -3.52 -4.17
C TYR A 314 33.47 -3.21 -4.03
N SER A 315 33.94 -2.71 -2.88
CA SER A 315 35.37 -2.58 -2.60
C SER A 315 36.07 -3.94 -2.63
N GLN A 316 37.24 -3.96 -3.28
CA GLN A 316 38.16 -5.10 -3.25
C GLN A 316 38.76 -5.29 -1.84
N PRO A 317 39.12 -6.52 -1.46
CA PRO A 317 39.77 -6.76 -0.18
C PRO A 317 41.10 -6.01 -0.08
N CYS A 318 41.38 -5.45 1.09
CA CYS A 318 42.67 -4.87 1.40
C CYS A 318 43.05 -5.11 2.85
N ASN A 319 44.39 -5.22 3.11
CA ASN A 319 44.96 -5.24 4.45
C ASN A 319 46.31 -4.52 4.38
N LEU A 320 46.31 -3.26 4.78
CA LEU A 320 47.46 -2.36 4.57
C LEU A 320 47.85 -1.65 5.87
N ARG A 321 49.15 -1.47 6.04
CA ARG A 321 49.70 -0.57 7.05
C ARG A 321 50.47 0.54 6.33
N CYS A 322 49.99 1.77 6.40
CA CYS A 322 50.53 2.88 5.62
C CYS A 322 50.24 4.23 6.30
N SER A 323 50.86 5.29 5.83
CA SER A 323 50.53 6.64 6.24
C SER A 323 49.17 7.10 5.67
N PHE A 324 48.57 8.08 6.31
CA PHE A 324 47.32 8.70 5.79
C PHE A 324 47.51 9.26 4.38
N ASP A 325 48.66 9.91 4.11
CA ASP A 325 48.94 10.54 2.82
C ASP A 325 48.93 9.53 1.65
N GLU A 326 49.43 8.30 1.89
CA GLU A 326 49.47 7.25 0.86
C GLU A 326 48.06 6.77 0.45
N VAL A 327 47.06 6.93 1.30
CA VAL A 327 45.69 6.44 1.06
C VAL A 327 44.61 7.54 1.01
N SER A 328 45.05 8.80 1.17
CA SER A 328 44.13 9.96 1.24
C SER A 328 43.18 10.06 0.04
N SER A 329 43.61 9.66 -1.16
CA SER A 329 42.76 9.64 -2.37
C SER A 329 41.65 8.57 -2.37
N ARG A 330 41.72 7.61 -1.45
CA ARG A 330 40.72 6.53 -1.26
C ARG A 330 39.87 6.73 -0.02
N ILE A 331 40.01 7.87 0.67
CA ILE A 331 39.17 8.25 1.81
C ILE A 331 38.31 9.42 1.40
N HIS A 332 37.01 9.18 1.30
CA HIS A 332 36.04 10.16 0.78
C HIS A 332 35.23 10.78 1.89
N THR A 333 34.99 12.09 1.78
CA THR A 333 34.05 12.83 2.64
C THR A 333 33.03 13.57 1.81
N HIS A 334 31.96 14.03 2.45
CA HIS A 334 31.02 14.93 1.80
C HIS A 334 31.53 16.38 1.86
N GLU A 335 31.51 17.11 0.73
CA GLU A 335 32.11 18.44 0.60
C GLU A 335 31.40 19.50 1.49
N ASN A 336 30.07 19.42 1.59
CA ASN A 336 29.25 20.46 2.22
C ASN A 336 28.61 20.04 3.55
N LEU A 337 28.55 18.75 3.86
CA LEU A 337 27.91 18.22 5.06
C LEU A 337 28.95 17.53 5.95
N SER A 338 29.40 18.23 6.97
CA SER A 338 30.50 17.78 7.84
C SER A 338 30.20 16.51 8.63
N GLU A 339 28.94 16.22 8.89
CA GLU A 339 28.48 15.05 9.67
C GLU A 339 28.15 13.84 8.78
N ALA A 340 28.00 14.06 7.47
CA ALA A 340 27.60 13.04 6.54
C ALA A 340 28.74 12.11 6.14
N ILE A 341 28.49 10.81 6.15
CA ILE A 341 29.29 9.79 5.49
C ILE A 341 28.70 9.63 4.09
N PRO A 342 29.48 9.91 3.00
CA PRO A 342 28.93 9.80 1.65
C PRO A 342 28.80 8.34 1.22
N TYR A 343 27.73 8.00 0.50
CA TYR A 343 27.59 6.73 -0.21
C TYR A 343 28.43 6.76 -1.48
N ARG A 344 29.29 5.74 -1.67
CA ARG A 344 30.12 5.54 -2.87
C ARG A 344 30.08 4.08 -3.31
N THR A 345 30.27 3.85 -4.60
CA THR A 345 30.25 2.52 -5.22
C THR A 345 31.43 2.32 -6.15
N LEU A 346 31.87 1.08 -6.28
CA LEU A 346 32.97 0.64 -7.16
C LEU A 346 32.49 -0.45 -8.14
N TYR A 347 31.26 -0.35 -8.61
CA TYR A 347 30.63 -1.36 -9.46
C TYR A 347 31.33 -1.59 -10.80
N TYR A 348 32.03 -0.58 -11.32
CA TYR A 348 32.62 -0.58 -12.66
C TYR A 348 34.14 -0.62 -12.66
N LYS A 349 34.77 -0.61 -11.49
CA LYS A 349 36.21 -0.58 -11.35
C LYS A 349 36.68 -1.37 -10.13
N ALA A 350 37.57 -2.34 -10.35
CA ALA A 350 38.18 -3.06 -9.25
C ALA A 350 39.13 -2.13 -8.48
N ASP A 351 38.68 -1.61 -7.35
CA ASP A 351 39.43 -0.74 -6.41
C ASP A 351 38.81 -0.89 -5.01
N TRP A 352 39.28 -0.14 -4.03
CA TRP A 352 38.71 -0.08 -2.69
C TRP A 352 38.70 1.37 -2.17
N ALA A 353 37.75 1.70 -1.30
CA ALA A 353 37.67 3.01 -0.69
C ALA A 353 36.95 2.98 0.65
N PHE A 354 37.34 3.91 1.54
CA PHE A 354 36.57 4.24 2.75
C PHE A 354 35.84 5.57 2.59
N CYS A 355 34.69 5.68 3.25
CA CYS A 355 33.89 6.89 3.35
C CYS A 355 33.75 7.29 4.81
N VAL A 356 33.99 8.55 5.12
CA VAL A 356 34.06 9.06 6.49
C VAL A 356 33.43 10.44 6.58
N ASN A 357 32.99 10.86 7.75
CA ASN A 357 32.59 12.24 7.99
C ASN A 357 33.81 13.14 8.27
N SER A 358 33.63 14.46 8.31
CA SER A 358 34.73 15.41 8.49
C SER A 358 35.46 15.30 9.84
N GLN A 359 34.78 14.84 10.90
CA GLN A 359 35.43 14.61 12.19
C GLN A 359 36.30 13.38 12.16
N GLN A 360 35.81 12.30 11.56
CA GLN A 360 36.57 11.06 11.36
C GLN A 360 37.79 11.29 10.47
N LEU A 361 37.64 12.10 9.40
CA LEU A 361 38.78 12.49 8.56
C LEU A 361 39.87 13.18 9.38
N LYS A 362 39.53 14.18 10.21
CA LYS A 362 40.47 14.87 11.08
C LYS A 362 41.14 13.92 12.07
N LYS A 363 40.38 12.97 12.64
CA LYS A 363 40.96 11.93 13.51
C LYS A 363 41.98 11.09 12.77
N LEU A 364 41.69 10.63 11.54
CA LEU A 364 42.65 9.87 10.71
C LEU A 364 43.90 10.65 10.38
N GLN A 365 43.77 11.95 10.08
CA GLN A 365 44.89 12.84 9.77
C GLN A 365 45.84 13.06 10.97
N SER A 366 45.26 13.08 12.19
CA SER A 366 46.03 13.33 13.42
C SER A 366 46.37 12.06 14.20
N ALA A 367 45.96 10.89 13.73
CA ALA A 367 46.21 9.61 14.39
C ALA A 367 47.67 9.19 14.30
N GLU A 368 48.10 8.39 15.26
CA GLU A 368 49.43 7.78 15.26
C GLU A 368 49.61 6.85 14.05
N GLN A 369 50.66 7.06 13.31
CA GLN A 369 50.97 6.32 12.08
C GLN A 369 51.93 5.15 12.34
N PRO A 370 51.91 4.06 11.55
CA PRO A 370 51.07 3.85 10.38
C PRO A 370 49.64 3.46 10.75
N LEU A 371 48.66 3.90 9.96
CA LEU A 371 47.27 3.39 10.03
C LEU A 371 47.20 1.93 9.58
N HIS A 372 46.30 1.15 10.16
CA HIS A 372 46.01 -0.20 9.72
C HIS A 372 44.58 -0.24 9.13
N LEU A 373 44.51 -0.38 7.80
CA LEU A 373 43.27 -0.44 7.04
C LEU A 373 42.95 -1.89 6.66
N VAL A 374 41.75 -2.33 6.96
CA VAL A 374 41.30 -3.67 6.59
C VAL A 374 39.92 -3.57 5.93
N ILE A 375 39.78 -4.19 4.76
CA ILE A 375 38.51 -4.52 4.12
C ILE A 375 38.58 -6.02 3.84
N ASP A 376 37.80 -6.80 4.59
CA ASP A 376 37.65 -8.24 4.39
C ASP A 376 36.40 -8.49 3.57
N SER A 377 36.55 -8.40 2.26
CA SER A 377 35.49 -8.61 1.29
C SER A 377 35.79 -9.80 0.38
N GLU A 378 34.74 -10.43 -0.10
CA GLU A 378 34.78 -11.59 -0.98
C GLU A 378 33.88 -11.37 -2.20
N PHE A 379 34.41 -11.76 -3.38
CA PHE A 379 33.64 -11.85 -4.62
C PHE A 379 33.48 -13.30 -4.99
N LYS A 380 32.24 -13.76 -5.12
CA LYS A 380 31.96 -15.14 -5.51
C LYS A 380 30.98 -15.22 -6.68
N ASN A 381 31.11 -16.26 -7.46
CA ASN A 381 30.08 -16.59 -8.43
C ASN A 381 28.83 -17.05 -7.66
N GLY A 382 27.76 -16.30 -7.79
CA GLY A 382 26.48 -16.53 -7.15
C GLY A 382 25.39 -16.03 -8.06
N SER A 383 24.48 -15.20 -7.57
CA SER A 383 23.37 -14.68 -8.37
C SER A 383 22.93 -13.29 -7.92
N MET A 384 22.35 -12.55 -8.84
CA MET A 384 21.63 -11.31 -8.58
C MET A 384 20.14 -11.63 -8.39
N SER A 385 19.61 -11.25 -7.24
CA SER A 385 18.22 -11.53 -6.86
C SER A 385 17.29 -10.39 -7.29
N TYR A 386 16.11 -10.73 -7.78
CA TYR A 386 14.99 -9.81 -7.95
C TYR A 386 13.69 -10.50 -7.55
N ALA A 387 12.63 -9.74 -7.33
CA ALA A 387 11.31 -10.30 -7.05
C ALA A 387 10.23 -9.72 -7.96
N GLU A 388 9.22 -10.53 -8.22
CA GLU A 388 8.06 -10.16 -9.03
C GLU A 388 6.76 -10.60 -8.33
N LYS A 389 5.72 -9.81 -8.48
CA LYS A 389 4.33 -10.20 -8.25
C LYS A 389 3.48 -9.71 -9.41
N VAL A 390 2.78 -10.65 -10.06
CA VAL A 390 1.79 -10.32 -11.09
C VAL A 390 0.39 -10.50 -10.51
N LEU A 391 -0.38 -9.43 -10.53
CA LEU A 391 -1.77 -9.40 -10.08
C LEU A 391 -2.67 -9.28 -11.30
N THR A 392 -3.19 -10.41 -11.77
CA THR A 392 -4.01 -10.49 -12.98
C THR A 392 -5.30 -9.70 -12.82
N GLY A 393 -5.58 -8.83 -13.78
CA GLY A 393 -6.84 -8.10 -13.96
C GLY A 393 -7.70 -8.71 -15.07
N ARG A 394 -8.79 -8.00 -15.42
CA ARG A 394 -9.65 -8.38 -16.57
C ARG A 394 -8.95 -8.13 -17.91
N SER A 395 -8.10 -7.10 -17.97
CA SER A 395 -7.28 -6.79 -19.13
C SER A 395 -5.96 -7.56 -19.09
N SER A 396 -5.52 -8.06 -20.25
CA SER A 396 -4.19 -8.61 -20.44
C SER A 396 -3.09 -7.54 -20.53
N ARG A 397 -3.45 -6.28 -20.68
CA ARG A 397 -2.50 -5.16 -20.63
C ARG A 397 -2.04 -4.92 -19.21
N GLU A 398 -0.81 -4.50 -19.07
CA GLU A 398 -0.14 -4.44 -17.78
C GLU A 398 0.32 -3.02 -17.43
N VAL A 399 0.19 -2.69 -16.15
CA VAL A 399 0.81 -1.52 -15.52
C VAL A 399 2.03 -1.99 -14.75
N LEU A 400 3.21 -1.46 -15.09
CA LEU A 400 4.45 -1.78 -14.39
C LEU A 400 4.61 -0.89 -13.16
N ILE A 401 4.84 -1.50 -11.99
CA ILE A 401 5.22 -0.80 -10.76
C ILE A 401 6.60 -1.32 -10.36
N SER A 402 7.60 -0.45 -10.34
CA SER A 402 8.97 -0.83 -10.07
C SER A 402 9.59 -0.05 -8.93
N SER A 403 10.40 -0.74 -8.10
CA SER A 403 11.24 -0.14 -7.08
C SER A 403 12.57 -0.87 -7.00
N TYR A 404 13.65 -0.18 -6.60
CA TYR A 404 14.98 -0.79 -6.53
C TYR A 404 15.44 -1.04 -5.10
N ILE A 405 16.27 -2.11 -4.93
CA ILE A 405 16.62 -2.70 -3.63
C ILE A 405 18.11 -2.70 -3.32
N CYS A 406 18.94 -1.94 -4.02
CA CYS A 406 20.41 -2.10 -3.95
C CYS A 406 21.13 -1.07 -3.06
N HIS A 407 20.43 -0.14 -2.43
CA HIS A 407 21.04 0.91 -1.63
C HIS A 407 21.19 0.50 -0.15
N PRO A 408 22.39 0.50 0.43
CA PRO A 408 22.62 0.13 1.81
C PRO A 408 22.24 1.26 2.77
N ALA A 409 21.62 0.96 3.90
CA ALA A 409 21.37 1.88 5.02
C ALA A 409 20.92 3.30 4.59
N MET A 410 20.05 3.39 3.58
CA MET A 410 19.42 4.62 3.14
C MET A 410 17.90 4.47 3.19
N ALA A 411 17.24 5.34 3.96
CA ALA A 411 15.84 5.22 4.29
C ALA A 411 14.93 5.76 3.19
N ASN A 412 15.23 6.96 2.65
CA ASN A 412 14.45 7.52 1.55
C ASN A 412 14.85 6.89 0.20
N ASP A 413 16.14 6.80 -0.04
CA ASP A 413 16.70 6.24 -1.28
C ASP A 413 17.31 4.84 -1.06
N SER A 414 16.60 3.76 -1.23
CA SER A 414 15.26 3.58 -1.80
C SER A 414 14.31 2.78 -0.90
N LEU A 415 14.67 2.52 0.37
CA LEU A 415 13.87 1.62 1.21
C LEU A 415 12.42 2.12 1.37
N SER A 416 12.21 3.46 1.42
CA SER A 416 10.86 4.05 1.44
C SER A 416 10.03 3.60 0.23
N GLY A 417 10.61 3.64 -0.98
CA GLY A 417 9.97 3.21 -2.21
C GLY A 417 9.68 1.70 -2.23
N VAL A 418 10.62 0.90 -1.73
CA VAL A 418 10.46 -0.56 -1.60
C VAL A 418 9.27 -0.91 -0.71
N LEU A 419 9.18 -0.27 0.47
CA LEU A 419 8.09 -0.52 1.41
C LEU A 419 6.75 -0.04 0.88
N LEU A 420 6.69 1.17 0.30
CA LEU A 420 5.46 1.66 -0.33
C LEU A 420 4.99 0.73 -1.45
N THR A 421 5.89 0.26 -2.29
CA THR A 421 5.58 -0.67 -3.38
C THR A 421 5.01 -1.99 -2.84
N ALA A 422 5.57 -2.54 -1.78
CA ALA A 422 5.06 -3.77 -1.15
C ALA A 422 3.67 -3.56 -0.53
N MET A 423 3.45 -2.43 0.16
CA MET A 423 2.14 -2.06 0.71
C MET A 423 1.10 -1.86 -0.39
N LEU A 424 1.46 -1.21 -1.49
CA LEU A 424 0.59 -1.01 -2.65
C LEU A 424 0.23 -2.35 -3.30
N ALA A 425 1.20 -3.26 -3.43
CA ALA A 425 0.97 -4.62 -3.91
C ALA A 425 -0.01 -5.40 -3.02
N ARG A 426 0.13 -5.29 -1.68
CA ARG A 426 -0.82 -5.87 -0.72
C ARG A 426 -2.22 -5.31 -0.90
N HIS A 427 -2.34 -3.99 -1.03
CA HIS A 427 -3.63 -3.34 -1.26
C HIS A 427 -4.27 -3.82 -2.57
N LEU A 428 -3.52 -3.80 -3.67
CA LEU A 428 -3.99 -4.32 -4.96
C LEU A 428 -4.38 -5.80 -4.88
N SER A 429 -3.62 -6.64 -4.17
CA SER A 429 -3.93 -8.07 -4.00
C SER A 429 -5.27 -8.30 -3.31
N SER A 430 -5.67 -7.40 -2.42
CA SER A 430 -6.94 -7.50 -1.68
C SER A 430 -8.18 -7.17 -2.53
N LYS A 431 -8.01 -6.58 -3.71
CA LYS A 431 -9.10 -6.26 -4.65
C LYS A 431 -9.31 -7.41 -5.62
N SER A 432 -10.50 -8.00 -5.66
CA SER A 432 -10.81 -9.12 -6.57
C SER A 432 -11.13 -8.67 -8.00
N ASP A 433 -11.69 -7.47 -8.16
CA ASP A 433 -12.14 -6.93 -9.45
C ASP A 433 -11.22 -5.81 -9.93
N ARG A 434 -10.02 -6.20 -10.40
CA ARG A 434 -9.06 -5.28 -11.04
C ARG A 434 -9.32 -5.24 -12.53
N LYS A 435 -9.33 -4.05 -13.11
CA LYS A 435 -9.36 -3.86 -14.57
C LYS A 435 -8.00 -4.24 -15.17
N TRP A 436 -6.92 -3.66 -14.67
CA TRP A 436 -5.57 -3.83 -15.19
C TRP A 436 -4.85 -4.99 -14.52
N THR A 437 -3.97 -5.64 -15.28
CA THR A 437 -2.95 -6.52 -14.70
C THR A 437 -1.81 -5.66 -14.19
N TYR A 438 -1.43 -5.82 -12.92
CA TYR A 438 -0.31 -5.09 -12.31
C TYR A 438 0.89 -6.01 -12.20
N ARG A 439 2.00 -5.57 -12.79
CA ARG A 439 3.30 -6.22 -12.67
C ARG A 439 4.16 -5.41 -11.73
N ILE A 440 4.44 -5.97 -10.55
CA ILE A 440 5.17 -5.33 -9.46
C ILE A 440 6.55 -5.97 -9.39
N VAL A 441 7.60 -5.16 -9.45
CA VAL A 441 8.98 -5.62 -9.62
C VAL A 441 9.91 -4.93 -8.63
N PHE A 442 10.74 -5.72 -7.95
CA PHE A 442 11.81 -5.28 -7.07
C PHE A 442 13.14 -5.74 -7.64
N VAL A 443 13.98 -4.83 -8.08
CA VAL A 443 15.25 -5.12 -8.79
C VAL A 443 16.41 -4.35 -8.18
N PRO A 444 17.66 -4.79 -8.28
CA PRO A 444 18.81 -3.90 -8.15
C PRO A 444 18.77 -2.83 -9.23
N GLU A 445 19.05 -1.57 -8.87
CA GLU A 445 18.99 -0.45 -9.80
C GLU A 445 19.92 -0.66 -11.02
N THR A 446 19.50 -0.15 -12.16
CA THR A 446 20.20 -0.19 -13.45
C THR A 446 20.39 -1.63 -13.97
N ILE A 447 21.35 -2.40 -13.48
CA ILE A 447 21.65 -3.75 -13.99
C ILE A 447 20.51 -4.72 -13.74
N GLY A 448 19.80 -4.61 -12.62
CA GLY A 448 18.64 -5.43 -12.31
C GLY A 448 17.47 -5.15 -13.25
N ALA A 449 17.15 -3.87 -13.48
CA ALA A 449 16.11 -3.48 -14.44
C ALA A 449 16.47 -3.91 -15.86
N ILE A 450 17.72 -3.74 -16.29
CA ILE A 450 18.20 -4.19 -17.61
C ILE A 450 18.07 -5.71 -17.76
N ALA A 451 18.47 -6.46 -16.72
CA ALA A 451 18.39 -7.91 -16.71
C ALA A 451 16.92 -8.38 -16.73
N TYR A 452 16.07 -7.74 -15.93
CA TYR A 452 14.63 -7.99 -15.92
C TYR A 452 14.00 -7.78 -17.30
N LEU A 453 14.30 -6.65 -17.95
CA LEU A 453 13.85 -6.34 -19.30
C LEU A 453 14.31 -7.39 -20.31
N LYS A 454 15.57 -7.83 -20.25
CA LYS A 454 16.09 -8.86 -21.15
C LYS A 454 15.38 -10.21 -20.98
N LEU A 455 15.17 -10.62 -19.74
CA LEU A 455 14.55 -11.92 -19.45
C LEU A 455 13.04 -11.95 -19.72
N ASN A 456 12.38 -10.78 -19.72
CA ASN A 456 10.95 -10.65 -19.90
C ASN A 456 10.57 -9.84 -21.15
N GLU A 457 11.42 -9.77 -22.16
CA GLU A 457 11.28 -8.93 -23.35
C GLU A 457 9.90 -9.06 -24.02
N GLU A 458 9.39 -10.30 -24.17
CA GLU A 458 8.07 -10.53 -24.76
C GLU A 458 6.92 -10.09 -23.85
N LYS A 459 7.07 -10.25 -22.52
CA LYS A 459 6.05 -9.81 -21.56
C LYS A 459 5.95 -8.29 -21.51
N MET A 460 7.08 -7.59 -21.70
CA MET A 460 7.11 -6.12 -21.70
C MET A 460 6.32 -5.49 -22.85
N LYS A 461 5.97 -6.25 -23.88
CA LYS A 461 5.07 -5.80 -24.95
C LYS A 461 3.62 -5.60 -24.47
N LEU A 462 3.25 -6.18 -23.34
CA LEU A 462 1.94 -6.03 -22.71
C LEU A 462 1.87 -4.82 -21.77
N VAL A 463 3.02 -4.21 -21.47
CA VAL A 463 3.12 -3.07 -20.57
C VAL A 463 2.93 -1.78 -21.33
N ASP A 464 1.89 -1.03 -20.97
CA ASP A 464 1.59 0.25 -21.61
C ASP A 464 2.33 1.41 -20.95
N PHE A 465 2.28 1.46 -19.61
CA PHE A 465 2.90 2.50 -18.80
C PHE A 465 3.22 1.96 -17.40
N GLY A 466 3.86 2.79 -16.59
CA GLY A 466 4.20 2.36 -15.24
C GLY A 466 4.52 3.49 -14.28
N LEU A 467 4.79 3.08 -13.05
CA LEU A 467 5.15 3.93 -11.92
C LEU A 467 6.51 3.47 -11.39
N GLN A 468 7.50 4.35 -11.39
CA GLN A 468 8.74 4.15 -10.65
C GLN A 468 8.55 4.70 -9.25
N ILE A 469 8.68 3.87 -8.24
CA ILE A 469 8.45 4.23 -6.84
C ILE A 469 9.78 4.26 -6.09
N THR A 470 10.20 5.46 -5.71
CA THR A 470 11.43 5.72 -4.95
C THR A 470 11.34 7.07 -4.25
N THR A 471 12.15 7.28 -3.22
CA THR A 471 12.28 8.55 -2.49
C THR A 471 10.92 9.14 -2.09
N VAL A 472 10.08 8.33 -1.41
CA VAL A 472 8.68 8.66 -1.07
C VAL A 472 8.48 9.05 0.39
N GLY A 473 9.54 9.00 1.21
CA GLY A 473 9.48 9.19 2.66
C GLY A 473 10.15 10.48 3.15
N GLY A 474 10.63 11.35 2.29
CA GLY A 474 11.29 12.59 2.68
C GLY A 474 10.38 13.62 3.35
N GLN A 475 10.95 14.74 3.82
CA GLN A 475 10.23 15.80 4.54
C GLN A 475 9.86 16.98 3.64
N GLY A 476 10.35 17.01 2.39
CA GLY A 476 10.16 18.10 1.45
C GLY A 476 8.83 18.04 0.68
N ASN A 477 8.77 18.82 -0.39
CA ASN A 477 7.59 18.87 -1.26
C ASN A 477 7.48 17.63 -2.17
N PHE A 478 6.28 17.36 -2.63
CA PHE A 478 6.05 16.37 -3.67
C PHE A 478 6.66 16.82 -4.99
N GLN A 479 7.18 15.88 -5.75
CA GLN A 479 7.76 16.12 -7.05
C GLN A 479 7.31 15.03 -8.03
N VAL A 480 6.85 15.46 -9.20
CA VAL A 480 6.45 14.55 -10.28
C VAL A 480 7.51 14.60 -11.37
N LYS A 481 8.23 13.52 -11.59
CA LYS A 481 9.05 13.36 -12.79
C LYS A 481 8.19 12.72 -13.88
N GLU A 482 7.95 13.49 -14.94
CA GLU A 482 7.12 13.04 -16.07
C GLU A 482 7.78 11.89 -16.83
N SER A 483 6.96 11.07 -17.49
CA SER A 483 7.43 10.05 -18.42
C SER A 483 8.12 10.68 -19.64
N PHE A 484 8.84 9.86 -20.41
CA PHE A 484 9.57 10.34 -21.61
C PHE A 484 8.67 11.02 -22.64
N ASP A 485 7.41 10.62 -22.73
CA ASP A 485 6.38 11.36 -23.46
C ASP A 485 5.61 12.28 -22.49
N PRO A 486 5.87 13.59 -22.51
CA PRO A 486 5.23 14.51 -21.57
C PRO A 486 3.72 14.66 -21.80
N LYS A 487 3.20 14.18 -22.93
CA LYS A 487 1.76 14.20 -23.26
C LYS A 487 1.05 12.93 -22.80
N HIS A 488 1.78 11.91 -22.33
CA HIS A 488 1.14 10.68 -21.91
C HIS A 488 0.25 10.90 -20.69
N PHE A 489 -0.94 10.31 -20.70
CA PHE A 489 -2.00 10.50 -19.70
C PHE A 489 -1.58 10.14 -18.28
N VAL A 490 -0.62 9.22 -18.09
CA VAL A 490 -0.13 8.85 -16.75
C VAL A 490 0.40 10.07 -15.99
N ASN A 491 0.99 11.04 -16.69
CA ASN A 491 1.50 12.28 -16.09
C ASN A 491 0.34 13.16 -15.58
N SER A 492 -0.75 13.28 -16.37
CA SER A 492 -1.92 14.05 -15.96
C SER A 492 -2.61 13.41 -14.75
N ILE A 493 -2.78 12.09 -14.72
CA ILE A 493 -3.37 11.38 -13.58
C ILE A 493 -2.63 11.72 -12.28
N VAL A 494 -1.29 11.63 -12.27
CA VAL A 494 -0.50 11.91 -11.07
C VAL A 494 -0.67 13.36 -10.62
N ARG A 495 -0.62 14.33 -11.56
CA ARG A 495 -0.81 15.75 -11.24
C ARG A 495 -2.22 16.06 -10.74
N ASP A 496 -3.24 15.46 -11.33
CA ASP A 496 -4.65 15.69 -10.97
C ASP A 496 -4.95 15.14 -9.58
N VAL A 497 -4.38 13.98 -9.22
CA VAL A 497 -4.48 13.41 -7.86
C VAL A 497 -3.82 14.34 -6.83
N LEU A 498 -2.64 14.88 -7.11
CA LEU A 498 -1.97 15.82 -6.21
C LEU A 498 -2.78 17.11 -6.06
N SER A 499 -3.28 17.66 -7.17
CA SER A 499 -4.08 18.88 -7.17
C SER A 499 -5.40 18.70 -6.41
N SER A 500 -6.13 17.61 -6.65
CA SER A 500 -7.39 17.30 -5.95
C SER A 500 -7.17 16.97 -4.47
N SER A 501 -6.00 16.45 -4.11
CA SER A 501 -5.58 16.22 -2.73
C SER A 501 -4.98 17.47 -2.07
N GLN A 502 -5.00 18.63 -2.73
CA GLN A 502 -4.48 19.91 -2.25
C GLN A 502 -3.00 19.84 -1.82
N LYS A 503 -2.20 19.01 -2.49
CA LYS A 503 -0.77 18.89 -2.23
C LYS A 503 0.02 19.86 -3.11
N ASN A 504 0.98 20.55 -2.50
CA ASN A 504 1.97 21.31 -3.24
C ASN A 504 2.95 20.36 -3.92
N TYR A 505 3.21 20.59 -5.21
CA TYR A 505 4.17 19.79 -5.95
C TYR A 505 4.88 20.58 -7.04
N GLU A 506 6.03 20.05 -7.44
CA GLU A 506 6.79 20.52 -8.59
C GLU A 506 6.80 19.45 -9.67
N THR A 507 6.78 19.87 -10.93
CA THR A 507 6.88 18.96 -12.08
C THR A 507 8.27 19.07 -12.70
N LYS A 508 8.93 17.92 -12.86
CA LYS A 508 10.20 17.78 -13.58
C LYS A 508 9.96 17.03 -14.88
N LYS A 509 10.53 17.55 -15.96
CA LYS A 509 10.52 16.84 -17.24
C LYS A 509 11.39 15.60 -17.15
N PHE A 510 11.07 14.63 -17.99
CA PHE A 510 11.95 13.47 -18.17
C PHE A 510 13.36 13.91 -18.60
N ASP A 511 14.34 13.33 -17.97
CA ASP A 511 15.75 13.37 -18.36
C ASP A 511 16.40 11.99 -18.12
N ILE A 512 17.63 11.84 -18.56
CA ILE A 512 18.38 10.58 -18.41
C ILE A 512 18.97 10.38 -17.00
N HIS A 513 18.87 11.39 -16.14
CA HIS A 513 19.32 11.31 -14.76
C HIS A 513 18.18 10.77 -13.89
N GLY A 514 18.50 10.01 -12.88
CA GLY A 514 17.55 9.43 -11.96
C GLY A 514 17.68 7.93 -11.88
N SER A 515 16.57 7.21 -11.79
CA SER A 515 16.52 5.78 -11.54
C SER A 515 16.19 4.95 -12.79
N ASP A 516 15.46 3.85 -12.62
CA ASP A 516 15.21 2.83 -13.64
C ASP A 516 14.19 3.24 -14.70
N GLU A 517 13.46 4.34 -14.52
CA GLU A 517 12.54 4.85 -15.54
C GLU A 517 13.22 5.02 -16.91
N ARG A 518 14.51 5.38 -16.95
CA ARG A 518 15.31 5.48 -18.18
C ARG A 518 15.56 4.12 -18.84
N GLN A 519 15.62 3.04 -18.07
CA GLN A 519 15.81 1.69 -18.60
C GLN A 519 14.51 1.20 -19.27
N TYR A 520 13.39 1.33 -18.56
CA TYR A 520 12.07 0.97 -19.08
C TYR A 520 11.65 1.83 -20.27
N SER A 521 12.03 3.11 -20.29
CA SER A 521 11.74 4.03 -21.39
C SER A 521 12.74 3.94 -22.55
N SER A 522 13.73 3.06 -22.48
CA SER A 522 14.76 2.92 -23.54
C SER A 522 14.15 2.61 -24.90
N PRO A 523 14.85 2.91 -26.02
CA PRO A 523 14.29 2.81 -27.39
C PRO A 523 13.67 1.46 -27.74
N GLY A 524 14.12 0.36 -27.13
CA GLY A 524 13.61 -0.99 -27.38
C GLY A 524 12.28 -1.29 -26.68
N PHE A 525 11.88 -0.50 -25.67
CA PHE A 525 10.70 -0.74 -24.83
C PHE A 525 9.70 0.41 -24.86
N ARG A 526 10.15 1.66 -24.69
CA ARG A 526 9.31 2.86 -24.73
C ARG A 526 8.13 2.84 -23.75
N ILE A 527 8.31 2.24 -22.58
CA ILE A 527 7.31 2.25 -21.51
C ILE A 527 7.30 3.63 -20.86
N ASN A 528 6.13 4.25 -20.76
CA ASN A 528 5.96 5.57 -20.13
C ASN A 528 5.97 5.44 -18.60
N MET A 529 7.15 5.56 -17.99
CA MET A 529 7.31 5.52 -16.53
C MET A 529 7.25 6.93 -15.95
N THR A 530 6.37 7.16 -14.98
CA THR A 530 6.32 8.40 -14.19
C THR A 530 6.71 8.11 -12.74
N THR A 531 7.28 9.10 -12.05
CA THR A 531 7.68 9.00 -10.65
C THR A 531 6.98 10.08 -9.85
N LEU A 532 6.26 9.70 -8.79
CA LEU A 532 5.85 10.61 -7.72
C LEU A 532 6.79 10.38 -6.53
N ALA A 533 7.57 11.37 -6.18
CA ALA A 533 8.52 11.33 -5.09
C ALA A 533 8.26 12.44 -4.08
N LYS A 534 8.87 12.31 -2.90
CA LYS A 534 8.94 13.32 -1.87
C LYS A 534 10.41 13.50 -1.51
N ASP A 535 11.00 14.62 -1.94
CA ASP A 535 12.46 14.80 -2.00
C ASP A 535 13.12 13.87 -3.06
N ILE A 536 12.90 14.17 -4.32
CA ILE A 536 13.45 13.40 -5.44
C ILE A 536 14.98 13.47 -5.45
N TYR A 537 15.61 12.39 -5.92
CA TYR A 537 17.06 12.25 -6.05
C TYR A 537 17.77 13.51 -6.58
N TYR A 538 18.99 13.75 -6.12
CA TYR A 538 19.86 14.92 -6.39
C TYR A 538 19.34 16.26 -5.85
N THR A 539 18.18 16.35 -5.20
CA THR A 539 17.60 17.64 -4.81
C THR A 539 17.52 17.88 -3.31
N TYR A 540 17.66 16.85 -2.49
CA TYR A 540 17.70 16.99 -1.03
C TYR A 540 19.11 16.75 -0.47
N PRO A 541 19.50 17.47 0.60
CA PRO A 541 20.87 17.42 1.11
C PRO A 541 21.33 16.05 1.59
N GLN A 542 20.40 15.23 2.12
CA GLN A 542 20.68 13.90 2.67
C GLN A 542 20.95 12.85 1.60
N TYR A 543 20.65 13.15 0.35
CA TYR A 543 20.78 12.22 -0.77
C TYR A 543 22.18 11.60 -0.84
N HIS A 544 22.25 10.28 -0.93
CA HIS A 544 23.50 9.50 -0.98
C HIS A 544 24.45 9.75 0.19
N THR A 545 23.90 9.89 1.41
CA THR A 545 24.67 10.05 2.64
C THR A 545 24.05 9.28 3.81
N SER A 546 24.82 9.13 4.90
CA SER A 546 24.33 8.55 6.17
C SER A 546 23.24 9.38 6.87
N LEU A 547 22.93 10.58 6.38
CA LEU A 547 21.84 11.43 6.87
C LEU A 547 20.49 11.05 6.26
N ASP A 548 20.46 10.21 5.23
CA ASP A 548 19.26 9.56 4.73
C ASP A 548 18.94 8.34 5.61
N ASN A 549 18.48 8.59 6.83
CA ASN A 549 18.33 7.62 7.89
C ASN A 549 16.92 7.65 8.53
N LEU A 550 16.73 6.96 9.65
CA LEU A 550 15.45 6.85 10.36
C LEU A 550 15.04 8.14 11.11
N ASP A 551 15.95 9.10 11.29
CA ASP A 551 15.59 10.44 11.80
C ASP A 551 15.01 11.32 10.69
N PHE A 552 15.41 11.08 9.44
CA PHE A 552 14.94 11.79 8.26
C PHE A 552 13.63 11.21 7.73
N VAL A 553 13.46 9.88 7.76
CA VAL A 553 12.29 9.17 7.21
C VAL A 553 11.59 8.36 8.27
N ASN A 554 10.26 8.42 8.28
CA ASN A 554 9.43 7.61 9.17
C ASN A 554 8.19 7.06 8.46
N GLY A 555 7.50 6.12 9.12
CA GLY A 555 6.34 5.43 8.56
C GLY A 555 5.17 6.36 8.20
N ARG A 556 4.97 7.48 8.92
CA ARG A 556 3.89 8.44 8.61
C ARG A 556 4.12 9.14 7.27
N GLN A 557 5.36 9.53 7.00
CA GLN A 557 5.71 10.20 5.74
C GLN A 557 5.50 9.27 4.54
N ILE A 558 5.88 8.00 4.68
CA ILE A 558 5.67 6.99 3.64
C ILE A 558 4.17 6.71 3.47
N ALA A 559 3.40 6.60 4.56
CA ALA A 559 1.96 6.37 4.53
C ALA A 559 1.21 7.54 3.86
N GLU A 560 1.63 8.80 4.06
CA GLU A 560 1.08 9.96 3.36
C GLU A 560 1.20 9.82 1.82
N THR A 561 2.36 9.37 1.37
CA THR A 561 2.60 9.14 -0.07
C THR A 561 1.86 7.90 -0.57
N PHE A 562 1.74 6.85 0.26
CA PHE A 562 0.96 5.66 -0.04
C PHE A 562 -0.51 5.97 -0.33
N ASP A 563 -1.16 6.85 0.45
CA ASP A 563 -2.53 7.30 0.20
C ASP A 563 -2.69 7.98 -1.16
N LEU A 564 -1.68 8.71 -1.60
CA LEU A 564 -1.67 9.33 -2.94
C LEU A 564 -1.54 8.27 -4.05
N TYR A 565 -0.67 7.26 -3.85
CA TYR A 565 -0.54 6.17 -4.81
C TYR A 565 -1.81 5.32 -4.91
N ILE A 566 -2.54 5.10 -3.80
CA ILE A 566 -3.87 4.45 -3.86
C ILE A 566 -4.81 5.25 -4.77
N LYS A 567 -4.90 6.56 -4.59
CA LYS A 567 -5.74 7.42 -5.43
C LYS A 567 -5.31 7.41 -6.90
N ILE A 568 -4.00 7.37 -7.17
CA ILE A 568 -3.47 7.23 -8.55
C ILE A 568 -3.95 5.90 -9.16
N ILE A 569 -3.85 4.80 -8.40
CA ILE A 569 -4.35 3.49 -8.85
C ILE A 569 -5.87 3.52 -9.08
N GLU A 570 -6.64 4.17 -8.21
CA GLU A 570 -8.09 4.32 -8.38
C GLU A 570 -8.44 5.07 -9.68
N GLU A 571 -7.68 6.11 -10.03
CA GLU A 571 -7.87 6.81 -11.32
C GLU A 571 -7.44 5.95 -12.51
N ILE A 572 -6.35 5.19 -12.39
CA ILE A 572 -5.93 4.21 -13.41
C ILE A 572 -7.02 3.14 -13.63
N GLU A 573 -7.63 2.62 -12.56
CA GLU A 573 -8.71 1.63 -12.66
C GLU A 573 -9.98 2.16 -13.35
N LYS A 574 -10.22 3.47 -13.30
CA LYS A 574 -11.37 4.14 -13.97
C LYS A 574 -11.14 4.42 -15.45
N LEU A 575 -9.90 4.29 -15.95
CA LEU A 575 -9.60 4.57 -17.35
C LEU A 575 -10.46 3.72 -18.28
N LYS A 576 -11.10 4.37 -19.24
CA LYS A 576 -11.79 3.71 -20.35
C LYS A 576 -10.94 3.88 -21.60
N ILE A 577 -10.47 2.78 -22.14
CA ILE A 577 -9.67 2.73 -23.35
C ILE A 577 -10.39 1.80 -24.34
N TYR A 578 -10.53 2.24 -25.56
CA TYR A 578 -11.17 1.46 -26.62
C TYR A 578 -10.22 1.23 -27.77
N GLU A 579 -10.33 0.08 -28.39
CA GLU A 579 -9.67 -0.21 -29.66
C GLU A 579 -10.70 -0.59 -30.73
N ARG A 580 -10.34 -0.33 -31.96
CA ARG A 580 -11.17 -0.71 -33.11
C ARG A 580 -11.13 -2.22 -33.31
N VAL A 581 -12.32 -2.84 -33.47
CA VAL A 581 -12.45 -4.25 -33.83
C VAL A 581 -11.79 -4.55 -35.18
N ASN A 582 -11.91 -3.63 -36.14
CA ASN A 582 -11.14 -3.63 -37.39
C ASN A 582 -10.29 -2.36 -37.48
N PRO A 583 -8.97 -2.42 -37.29
CA PRO A 583 -8.11 -1.25 -37.28
C PRO A 583 -7.73 -0.73 -38.68
N HIS A 584 -8.10 -1.44 -39.74
CA HIS A 584 -7.66 -1.13 -41.10
C HIS A 584 -8.65 -0.20 -41.83
N GLY A 585 -8.18 0.97 -42.20
CA GLY A 585 -8.92 1.94 -42.96
C GLY A 585 -10.18 2.50 -42.28
N GLU A 586 -10.98 3.27 -42.99
CA GLU A 586 -12.25 3.76 -42.49
C GLU A 586 -13.34 2.68 -42.61
N PRO A 587 -14.14 2.42 -41.59
CA PRO A 587 -15.23 1.48 -41.70
C PRO A 587 -16.36 2.05 -42.56
N MET A 588 -17.08 1.19 -43.28
CA MET A 588 -18.23 1.60 -44.06
C MET A 588 -19.42 1.92 -43.17
N LEU A 589 -19.47 3.17 -42.65
CA LEU A 589 -20.45 3.61 -41.62
C LEU A 589 -21.91 3.40 -42.05
N SER A 590 -22.22 3.46 -43.34
CA SER A 590 -23.57 3.20 -43.88
C SER A 590 -24.06 1.77 -43.60
N LYS A 591 -23.18 0.77 -43.58
CA LYS A 591 -23.52 -0.62 -43.17
C LYS A 591 -23.95 -0.73 -41.71
N HIS A 592 -23.53 0.21 -40.91
CA HIS A 592 -23.78 0.24 -39.47
C HIS A 592 -24.89 1.24 -39.08
N GLY A 593 -25.52 1.89 -40.09
CA GLY A 593 -26.58 2.89 -39.87
C GLY A 593 -26.06 4.16 -39.20
N LEU A 594 -24.78 4.50 -39.43
CA LEU A 594 -24.11 5.68 -38.88
C LEU A 594 -23.84 6.76 -39.93
N TYR A 595 -24.32 6.58 -41.13
CA TYR A 595 -24.15 7.52 -42.24
C TYR A 595 -25.49 7.86 -42.89
N GLU A 596 -25.74 9.14 -43.21
CA GLU A 596 -26.95 9.55 -43.92
C GLU A 596 -26.94 9.08 -45.39
N ILE A 597 -28.12 8.98 -45.99
CA ILE A 597 -28.35 8.39 -47.32
C ILE A 597 -27.70 9.19 -48.43
N PHE A 598 -27.41 10.48 -48.21
CA PHE A 598 -26.86 11.39 -49.22
C PHE A 598 -25.47 11.92 -48.81
N GLY A 599 -24.45 11.49 -49.54
CA GLY A 599 -23.08 12.01 -49.43
C GLY A 599 -22.84 13.21 -50.34
N GLY A 600 -21.66 13.87 -50.18
CA GLY A 600 -21.19 14.92 -51.09
C GLY A 600 -21.48 16.35 -50.68
N SER A 601 -21.82 16.60 -49.40
CA SER A 601 -21.90 17.95 -48.84
C SER A 601 -20.51 18.61 -48.79
N LEU A 602 -20.39 19.83 -49.28
CA LEU A 602 -19.14 20.63 -49.28
C LEU A 602 -18.90 21.34 -47.93
N LEU A 603 -19.87 21.39 -47.05
CA LEU A 603 -19.78 22.05 -45.75
C LEU A 603 -20.29 21.11 -44.62
N PRO A 604 -19.63 21.08 -43.48
CA PRO A 604 -20.18 20.38 -42.31
C PRO A 604 -21.56 20.94 -41.97
N ASN A 605 -22.58 20.11 -41.99
CA ASN A 605 -23.91 20.51 -41.62
C ASN A 605 -24.10 20.32 -40.11
N SER A 606 -24.92 21.14 -39.46
CA SER A 606 -25.10 21.12 -37.99
C SER A 606 -25.60 19.76 -37.42
N ASN A 607 -26.18 18.92 -38.29
CA ASN A 607 -26.53 17.53 -37.94
C ASN A 607 -25.37 16.53 -38.18
N ILE A 608 -24.24 16.97 -38.73
CA ILE A 608 -23.05 16.16 -38.99
C ILE A 608 -22.02 16.30 -37.88
N ALA A 609 -22.22 17.17 -36.87
CA ALA A 609 -21.37 17.24 -35.71
C ALA A 609 -21.19 15.85 -35.02
N ASN A 610 -22.21 14.98 -35.11
CA ASN A 610 -22.13 13.61 -34.68
C ASN A 610 -21.26 12.71 -35.59
N LEU A 611 -21.23 12.93 -36.88
CA LEU A 611 -20.44 12.10 -37.80
C LEU A 611 -18.94 12.37 -37.67
N ASP A 612 -18.54 13.64 -37.63
CA ASP A 612 -17.15 14.03 -37.44
C ASP A 612 -16.64 13.54 -36.09
N LEU A 613 -17.48 13.58 -35.06
CA LEU A 613 -17.15 13.03 -33.74
C LEU A 613 -16.98 11.51 -33.78
N VAL A 614 -17.91 10.79 -34.45
CA VAL A 614 -17.82 9.34 -34.64
C VAL A 614 -16.55 8.94 -35.37
N LEU A 615 -16.21 9.64 -36.47
CA LEU A 615 -15.00 9.38 -37.24
C LEU A 615 -13.74 9.68 -36.40
N SER A 616 -13.74 10.79 -35.67
CA SER A 616 -12.62 11.18 -34.80
C SER A 616 -12.40 10.18 -33.68
N VAL A 617 -13.47 9.73 -33.01
CA VAL A 617 -13.40 8.68 -31.96
C VAL A 617 -12.87 7.38 -32.58
N LEU A 618 -13.39 6.94 -33.73
CA LEU A 618 -12.88 5.75 -34.43
C LEU A 618 -11.42 5.88 -34.81
N PHE A 619 -10.99 7.06 -35.27
CA PHE A 619 -9.59 7.29 -35.64
C PHE A 619 -8.65 7.26 -34.44
N MET A 620 -9.08 7.81 -33.29
CA MET A 620 -8.26 7.92 -32.10
C MET A 620 -8.34 6.68 -31.18
N SER A 621 -9.31 5.77 -31.40
CA SER A 621 -9.45 4.54 -30.63
C SER A 621 -8.47 3.47 -31.11
N ASP A 622 -7.20 3.66 -30.80
CA ASP A 622 -6.08 2.79 -31.18
C ASP A 622 -5.71 1.77 -30.08
N GLY A 623 -6.44 1.78 -28.96
CA GLY A 623 -6.16 0.94 -27.83
C GLY A 623 -5.12 1.52 -26.85
N LEU A 624 -4.65 2.74 -27.07
CA LEU A 624 -3.64 3.40 -26.24
C LEU A 624 -4.19 4.63 -25.51
N LEU A 625 -5.08 5.39 -26.14
CA LEU A 625 -5.59 6.64 -25.61
C LEU A 625 -6.84 6.43 -24.75
N PRO A 626 -6.87 6.92 -23.49
CA PRO A 626 -8.09 6.99 -22.70
C PRO A 626 -9.14 7.93 -23.35
N VAL A 627 -10.40 7.64 -23.09
CA VAL A 627 -11.52 8.47 -23.56
C VAL A 627 -11.41 9.93 -23.09
N SER A 628 -10.87 10.15 -21.90
CA SER A 628 -10.61 11.48 -21.34
C SER A 628 -9.60 12.29 -22.18
N GLU A 629 -8.56 11.63 -22.70
CA GLU A 629 -7.57 12.28 -23.59
C GLU A 629 -8.15 12.56 -24.98
N ILE A 630 -9.00 11.66 -25.47
CA ILE A 630 -9.76 11.91 -26.72
C ILE A 630 -10.66 13.14 -26.55
N ALA A 631 -11.39 13.24 -25.44
CA ALA A 631 -12.24 14.39 -25.12
C ALA A 631 -11.44 15.70 -25.05
N THR A 632 -10.29 15.68 -24.36
CA THR A 632 -9.38 16.82 -24.24
C THR A 632 -8.85 17.26 -25.62
N THR A 633 -8.40 16.30 -26.42
CA THR A 633 -7.83 16.57 -27.76
C THR A 633 -8.86 17.15 -28.70
N LEU A 634 -10.08 16.62 -28.68
CA LEU A 634 -11.18 17.09 -29.54
C LEU A 634 -11.89 18.34 -28.98
N LYS A 635 -11.58 18.72 -27.73
CA LYS A 635 -12.25 19.81 -26.98
C LYS A 635 -13.78 19.61 -26.89
N VAL A 636 -14.17 18.37 -26.67
CA VAL A 636 -15.56 17.93 -26.50
C VAL A 636 -15.72 17.42 -25.07
N ASP A 637 -16.91 17.55 -24.50
CA ASP A 637 -17.18 17.03 -23.16
C ASP A 637 -17.04 15.48 -23.13
N LEU A 638 -16.55 14.97 -22.01
CA LEU A 638 -16.28 13.55 -21.82
C LEU A 638 -17.52 12.68 -22.06
N LYS A 639 -18.68 13.14 -21.62
CA LYS A 639 -19.93 12.40 -21.75
C LYS A 639 -20.32 12.16 -23.21
N SER A 640 -20.14 13.16 -24.06
CA SER A 640 -20.37 13.02 -25.52
C SER A 640 -19.46 11.96 -26.15
N ILE A 641 -18.19 11.89 -25.74
CA ILE A 641 -17.26 10.86 -26.23
C ILE A 641 -17.69 9.47 -25.74
N GLU A 642 -18.04 9.34 -24.46
CA GLU A 642 -18.52 8.08 -23.86
C GLU A 642 -19.77 7.56 -24.57
N ASP A 643 -20.73 8.44 -24.86
CA ASP A 643 -21.97 8.07 -25.56
C ASP A 643 -21.67 7.56 -26.99
N VAL A 644 -20.73 8.20 -27.71
CA VAL A 644 -20.28 7.72 -29.02
C VAL A 644 -19.58 6.37 -28.90
N CYS A 645 -18.67 6.20 -27.94
CA CYS A 645 -18.00 4.92 -27.70
C CYS A 645 -19.01 3.81 -27.42
N GLN A 646 -20.03 4.06 -26.59
CA GLN A 646 -21.08 3.09 -26.27
C GLN A 646 -21.90 2.68 -27.51
N ILE A 647 -22.23 3.64 -28.38
CA ILE A 647 -22.90 3.35 -29.66
C ILE A 647 -22.00 2.46 -30.52
N LEU A 648 -20.72 2.77 -30.63
CA LEU A 648 -19.76 2.03 -31.45
C LEU A 648 -19.50 0.62 -30.92
N VAL A 649 -19.48 0.44 -29.60
CA VAL A 649 -19.40 -0.88 -28.95
C VAL A 649 -20.64 -1.72 -29.28
N THR A 650 -21.84 -1.13 -29.13
CA THR A 650 -23.11 -1.80 -29.47
C THR A 650 -23.15 -2.27 -30.94
N LYS A 651 -22.47 -1.54 -31.83
CA LYS A 651 -22.35 -1.88 -33.26
C LYS A 651 -21.14 -2.77 -33.57
N ASN A 652 -20.44 -3.27 -32.57
CA ASN A 652 -19.25 -4.13 -32.70
C ASN A 652 -18.13 -3.46 -33.56
N MET A 653 -17.96 -2.16 -33.42
CA MET A 653 -16.92 -1.39 -34.10
C MET A 653 -15.76 -1.03 -33.17
N LEU A 654 -16.05 -0.88 -31.88
CA LEU A 654 -15.09 -0.74 -30.79
C LEU A 654 -15.25 -1.88 -29.78
N ARG A 655 -14.15 -2.18 -29.11
CA ARG A 655 -14.16 -3.01 -27.88
C ARG A 655 -13.40 -2.27 -26.77
N GLU A 656 -13.87 -2.38 -25.56
CA GLU A 656 -13.15 -1.89 -24.39
C GLU A 656 -12.02 -2.86 -24.04
N ILE A 657 -10.88 -2.27 -23.64
CA ILE A 657 -9.68 -3.02 -23.25
C ILE A 657 -9.65 -3.21 -21.74
#